data_a81058fb322b384cf41bb7ce960c8f7d
#
_entry.id   a81058fb322b384cf41bb7ce960c8f7d
#
_cell.length_a   1.000
_cell.length_b   1.000
_cell.length_c   1.000
_cell.angle_alpha   90.00
_cell.angle_beta   90.00
_cell.angle_gamma   90.00
#
_symmetry.space_group_name_H-M   'P 1'
#
loop_
_entity.id
_entity.type
_entity.pdbx_description
1 polymer ?
#
loop_
_entity_poly.entity_id
_entity_poly.type
_entity_poly.pdbx_seq_one_letter_code
_entity_poly.pdbx_strand_id
1 'polypeptide(L)'
;MATRHPLTIPAALVLGTAVAATALPLPSSTPATASGTAHVTRAYTDKSTHAPGTQATITAEASGDGTVHFTVSHLGVEVASGDATVENGKATWPYTTPGENNQGYLVTATGADGTHAETALDVSSSWTRFPRMGYLSHFKPTAPAGTDGNTTYESFLFQQPQDYINKLSQDYHINALQYYDWQYRHEQPVATGDLENQWPLWYANTYASKKTISDYVTDAKNANIGSLAYSMAYAANDGYDTNAIKDEWILRNDDGSYWVRDLGEQWWVPTPEGVDKPKNHQIMMNVNNNGWRNYITDQYKTQKDTFGFDGTHIDTLGQTMKKDAAGNSVDLTDGLTSLVNDTAAKTGTATGINLPDGAGTDKIGPSSASYIYTELWDHNETNQQVATYLQGARNAAGNKPQIVAAYANNYDPTQSGRPAVPTQDGPRIEAESDQASVSGGAHILSGDDSASGGAYAGDFSQGGSTVTFTVDAGQGGTFTFTTRYARQDDDPNYHQMILDMGTPTQKLIKYVHFDQTGSYYTWKEMTETVELTPGVHTISYWVPNDKNYAPVNIDCITFREFNTDSVKLADAAFAANGAHHLELGDYGRMLDNEFFVNSGRSMSADLQTWMKNYYNISTAYENLLYGDNLTRKERQVDVTTNGVGLPTSTDGSANTIWANTMTSNAGTALHLINLRTDDQDGNDEYWRNAAKRILPFGDTSVTYHLEQGEQVPGSIFVVSPDADGGRPTQLDFTTSTDEQGRTTITFNVGRLSSWDMVVFSPSANAAGAHAATTTSEAVTGQVRNNLGQCLTSKDPKGEDGTPVLNANCAGNSDAQTVTYKDGHLRIGDRCVDVVGGFTEEGTVAHMWTCYPTLESQMWDRNDSGQLVNRASGLCLTIPGETTQEGTQAVISQCSSSSPSQRWSLPSPAGK
;
A
#
# COMPACT_ATOMS: atom_id res chain seq x y z
N MET A 1 23.89 40.25 -51.03
CA MET A 1 23.52 41.64 -51.27
C MET A 1 22.36 42.03 -50.43
N ALA A 2 22.43 43.15 -49.75
CA ALA A 2 21.47 43.79 -48.84
C ALA A 2 21.62 43.46 -47.35
N THR A 3 22.33 44.33 -46.77
CA THR A 3 22.54 44.69 -45.36
C THR A 3 21.26 45.16 -44.67
N ARG A 4 21.06 44.77 -43.42
CA ARG A 4 20.03 45.35 -42.52
C ARG A 4 20.72 45.88 -41.26
N HIS A 5 20.59 47.15 -41.00
CA HIS A 5 20.99 47.85 -39.77
C HIS A 5 19.83 47.83 -38.77
N PRO A 6 20.08 47.86 -37.44
CA PRO A 6 19.06 47.92 -36.41
C PRO A 6 18.62 49.38 -36.13
N LEU A 7 17.32 49.53 -35.84
CA LEU A 7 16.71 50.76 -35.34
C LEU A 7 16.80 50.85 -33.82
N THR A 8 17.42 51.93 -33.36
CA THR A 8 17.40 52.40 -31.96
C THR A 8 16.21 53.35 -31.77
N ILE A 9 15.45 53.21 -30.69
CA ILE A 9 14.42 54.13 -30.21
C ILE A 9 14.89 54.82 -28.95
N PRO A 10 14.81 56.17 -28.84
CA PRO A 10 15.31 56.90 -27.68
C PRO A 10 14.29 56.95 -26.53
N ALA A 11 14.80 56.87 -25.30
CA ALA A 11 14.04 57.03 -24.06
C ALA A 11 13.67 58.50 -23.82
N ALA A 12 12.40 58.78 -23.57
CA ALA A 12 11.91 60.07 -23.11
C ALA A 12 11.91 60.15 -21.57
N LEU A 13 12.64 61.10 -21.05
CA LEU A 13 12.75 61.48 -19.66
C LEU A 13 11.55 62.34 -19.27
N VAL A 14 10.68 61.86 -18.31
CA VAL A 14 9.65 62.71 -17.69
C VAL A 14 10.06 62.99 -16.26
N LEU A 15 10.37 64.26 -15.98
CA LEU A 15 10.50 64.80 -14.62
C LEU A 15 9.14 64.92 -13.98
N GLY A 16 8.88 64.17 -12.92
CA GLY A 16 7.73 64.34 -12.05
C GLY A 16 8.19 64.80 -10.67
N THR A 17 7.70 65.94 -10.27
CA THR A 17 7.95 66.61 -8.99
C THR A 17 7.51 65.77 -7.82
N ALA A 18 8.41 65.48 -6.87
CA ALA A 18 8.17 64.80 -5.62
C ALA A 18 7.44 65.78 -4.62
N VAL A 19 6.25 65.35 -4.17
CA VAL A 19 5.63 65.93 -2.95
C VAL A 19 6.00 65.00 -1.80
N ALA A 20 6.78 65.49 -0.85
CA ALA A 20 7.14 64.77 0.36
C ALA A 20 5.92 64.70 1.30
N ALA A 21 5.34 63.46 1.40
CA ALA A 21 4.45 63.13 2.48
C ALA A 21 5.27 62.44 3.59
N THR A 22 5.36 63.07 4.74
CA THR A 22 5.94 62.56 5.96
C THR A 22 5.06 61.38 6.44
N ALA A 23 5.50 60.17 6.22
CA ALA A 23 4.92 58.98 6.81
C ALA A 23 5.41 58.82 8.25
N LEU A 24 4.48 58.80 9.20
CA LEU A 24 4.72 58.32 10.58
C LEU A 24 5.14 56.84 10.54
N PRO A 25 6.14 56.41 11.33
CA PRO A 25 6.51 55.02 11.38
C PRO A 25 5.37 54.21 11.99
N LEU A 26 4.79 53.27 11.24
CA LEU A 26 4.00 52.18 11.77
C LEU A 26 4.89 51.34 12.68
N PRO A 27 4.41 50.87 13.83
CA PRO A 27 5.20 49.96 14.64
C PRO A 27 5.43 48.67 13.82
N SER A 28 6.70 48.31 13.65
CA SER A 28 7.11 47.04 13.15
C SER A 28 6.53 45.95 14.06
N SER A 29 5.46 45.29 13.62
CA SER A 29 5.05 44.02 14.22
C SER A 29 6.14 43.03 13.79
N THR A 30 7.09 42.78 14.66
CA THR A 30 7.82 41.50 14.64
C THR A 30 6.74 40.41 14.65
N PRO A 31 6.80 39.41 13.73
CA PRO A 31 5.96 38.25 13.91
C PRO A 31 6.29 37.70 15.28
N ALA A 32 5.27 37.61 16.14
CA ALA A 32 5.40 36.81 17.36
C ALA A 32 5.74 35.40 16.91
N THR A 33 6.98 34.99 17.16
CA THR A 33 7.35 33.58 17.14
C THR A 33 6.48 32.92 18.17
N ALA A 34 5.44 32.21 17.72
CA ALA A 34 4.79 31.24 18.56
C ALA A 34 5.88 30.22 18.88
N SER A 35 6.42 30.22 20.10
CA SER A 35 7.27 29.15 20.58
C SER A 35 6.37 27.94 20.78
N GLY A 36 6.08 27.22 19.68
CA GLY A 36 5.46 25.93 19.70
C GLY A 36 6.52 24.88 19.97
N THR A 37 6.20 23.90 20.79
CA THR A 37 7.00 22.69 20.94
C THR A 37 7.03 21.92 19.61
N ALA A 38 8.15 21.28 19.28
CA ALA A 38 8.29 20.46 18.08
C ALA A 38 7.25 19.33 18.07
N HIS A 39 6.42 19.29 17.03
CA HIS A 39 5.40 18.28 16.78
C HIS A 39 5.80 17.48 15.56
N VAL A 40 6.20 16.21 15.75
CA VAL A 40 6.72 15.32 14.69
C VAL A 40 5.55 14.65 13.97
N THR A 41 5.62 14.63 12.63
CA THR A 41 4.58 14.03 11.77
C THR A 41 5.10 12.93 10.85
N ARG A 42 6.40 12.91 10.51
CA ARG A 42 7.01 11.91 9.63
C ARG A 42 8.50 11.79 9.92
N ALA A 43 9.05 10.58 9.74
CA ALA A 43 10.50 10.35 9.75
C ALA A 43 10.93 9.54 8.51
N TYR A 44 12.14 9.76 8.01
CA TYR A 44 12.70 9.03 6.88
C TYR A 44 14.23 9.13 6.82
N THR A 45 14.85 8.22 6.06
CA THR A 45 16.29 8.24 5.73
C THR A 45 16.49 8.76 4.30
N ASP A 46 17.67 9.33 4.01
CA ASP A 46 18.00 9.88 2.69
C ASP A 46 18.16 8.81 1.59
N LYS A 47 18.36 7.55 1.96
CA LYS A 47 18.53 6.42 1.03
C LYS A 47 17.87 5.15 1.55
N SER A 48 17.58 4.21 0.66
CA SER A 48 17.02 2.92 1.03
C SER A 48 18.00 2.01 1.75
N THR A 49 19.30 2.08 1.39
CA THR A 49 20.38 1.33 2.06
C THR A 49 21.59 2.21 2.29
N HIS A 50 22.33 1.93 3.35
CA HIS A 50 23.56 2.64 3.69
C HIS A 50 24.68 1.62 3.93
N ALA A 51 25.86 1.85 3.35
CA ALA A 51 27.00 0.98 3.61
C ALA A 51 27.47 1.12 5.08
N PRO A 52 28.00 0.04 5.69
CA PRO A 52 28.55 0.10 7.04
C PRO A 52 29.61 1.21 7.21
N GLY A 53 29.55 1.94 8.32
CA GLY A 53 30.49 3.02 8.65
C GLY A 53 30.37 4.28 7.80
N THR A 54 29.28 4.39 7.01
CA THR A 54 29.02 5.61 6.21
C THR A 54 28.03 6.53 6.91
N GLN A 55 27.94 7.78 6.43
CA GLN A 55 26.98 8.72 6.95
C GLN A 55 25.59 8.49 6.32
N ALA A 56 24.58 8.34 7.17
CA ALA A 56 23.16 8.42 6.84
C ALA A 56 22.61 9.77 7.29
N THR A 57 21.63 10.30 6.56
CA THR A 57 20.88 11.49 6.96
C THR A 57 19.48 11.07 7.38
N ILE A 58 19.20 11.20 8.68
CA ILE A 58 17.87 10.91 9.24
C ILE A 58 17.13 12.23 9.37
N THR A 59 15.94 12.32 8.84
CA THR A 59 15.10 13.53 8.84
C THR A 59 13.75 13.27 9.48
N ALA A 60 13.33 14.16 10.38
CA ALA A 60 11.96 14.24 10.86
C ALA A 60 11.29 15.50 10.30
N GLU A 61 10.09 15.38 9.76
CA GLU A 61 9.23 16.51 9.45
C GLU A 61 8.48 16.89 10.74
N ALA A 62 8.54 18.18 11.09
CA ALA A 62 7.94 18.65 12.33
C ALA A 62 7.44 20.10 12.20
N SER A 63 6.31 20.39 12.83
CA SER A 63 5.82 21.76 12.99
C SER A 63 6.24 22.33 14.34
N GLY A 64 6.24 23.67 14.47
CA GLY A 64 6.73 24.37 15.65
C GLY A 64 8.24 24.50 15.69
N ASP A 65 8.74 25.07 16.77
CA ASP A 65 10.18 25.27 17.03
C ASP A 65 10.63 24.30 18.14
N GLY A 66 11.87 23.91 18.16
CA GLY A 66 12.40 23.09 19.25
C GLY A 66 13.31 21.95 18.77
N THR A 67 13.50 20.98 19.63
CA THR A 67 14.38 19.85 19.39
C THR A 67 13.59 18.59 19.17
N VAL A 68 14.01 17.78 18.18
CA VAL A 68 13.56 16.40 17.97
C VAL A 68 14.65 15.47 18.47
N HIS A 69 14.29 14.52 19.29
CA HIS A 69 15.16 13.46 19.80
C HIS A 69 15.05 12.25 18.89
N PHE A 70 16.18 11.73 18.42
CA PHE A 70 16.26 10.51 17.59
C PHE A 70 16.85 9.37 18.39
N THR A 71 16.27 8.19 18.28
CA THR A 71 16.87 6.94 18.78
C THR A 71 17.01 5.93 17.65
N VAL A 72 18.09 5.16 17.65
CA VAL A 72 18.34 4.04 16.74
C VAL A 72 18.43 2.77 17.57
N SER A 73 17.62 1.77 17.25
CA SER A 73 17.62 0.49 17.94
C SER A 73 17.78 -0.69 16.99
N HIS A 74 18.51 -1.72 17.43
CA HIS A 74 18.64 -3.00 16.73
C HIS A 74 17.99 -4.09 17.57
N LEU A 75 17.04 -4.80 16.98
CA LEU A 75 16.28 -5.88 17.64
C LEU A 75 15.80 -5.48 19.05
N GLY A 76 15.25 -4.27 19.17
CA GLY A 76 14.73 -3.72 20.41
C GLY A 76 15.78 -3.10 21.35
N VAL A 77 17.07 -3.18 21.07
CA VAL A 77 18.13 -2.59 21.89
C VAL A 77 18.56 -1.25 21.28
N GLU A 78 18.48 -0.15 22.06
CA GLU A 78 19.01 1.13 21.65
C GLU A 78 20.54 1.05 21.47
N VAL A 79 21.02 1.48 20.31
CA VAL A 79 22.44 1.50 19.94
C VAL A 79 23.00 2.90 19.77
N ALA A 80 22.13 3.88 19.51
CA ALA A 80 22.51 5.29 19.40
C ALA A 80 21.33 6.21 19.65
N SER A 81 21.60 7.44 20.06
CA SER A 81 20.62 8.53 20.08
C SER A 81 21.28 9.87 19.79
N GLY A 82 20.48 10.87 19.43
CA GLY A 82 20.94 12.20 19.10
C GLY A 82 19.80 13.20 18.96
N ASP A 83 20.14 14.48 18.96
CA ASP A 83 19.16 15.56 18.90
C ASP A 83 19.41 16.45 17.66
N ALA A 84 18.33 16.96 17.08
CA ALA A 84 18.40 17.98 16.05
C ALA A 84 17.30 19.04 16.25
N THR A 85 17.63 20.29 15.92
CA THR A 85 16.66 21.40 16.00
C THR A 85 15.82 21.47 14.75
N VAL A 86 14.55 21.84 14.89
CA VAL A 86 13.64 22.05 13.75
C VAL A 86 14.04 23.34 13.02
N GLU A 87 14.37 23.21 11.74
CA GLU A 87 14.67 24.30 10.83
C GLU A 87 13.83 24.12 9.54
N ASN A 88 13.03 25.12 9.19
CA ASN A 88 12.16 25.09 8.01
C ASN A 88 11.23 23.84 7.95
N GLY A 89 10.67 23.45 9.10
CA GLY A 89 9.75 22.32 9.20
C GLY A 89 10.43 20.95 9.23
N LYS A 90 11.76 20.88 9.40
CA LYS A 90 12.53 19.63 9.44
C LYS A 90 13.59 19.67 10.53
N ALA A 91 13.77 18.55 11.21
CA ALA A 91 14.93 18.28 12.05
C ALA A 91 15.78 17.19 11.37
N THR A 92 17.07 17.47 11.13
CA THR A 92 17.94 16.58 10.37
C THR A 92 19.15 16.17 11.23
N TRP A 93 19.32 14.86 11.42
CA TRP A 93 20.40 14.29 12.19
C TRP A 93 21.36 13.49 11.29
N PRO A 94 22.63 13.93 11.15
CA PRO A 94 23.67 13.16 10.47
C PRO A 94 24.14 12.04 11.39
N TYR A 95 23.90 10.80 11.00
CA TYR A 95 24.22 9.60 11.78
C TYR A 95 25.27 8.75 11.06
N THR A 96 26.32 8.33 11.75
CA THR A 96 27.29 7.37 11.21
C THR A 96 26.79 5.96 11.49
N THR A 97 26.53 5.20 10.43
CA THR A 97 25.99 3.84 10.52
C THR A 97 26.99 2.91 11.24
N PRO A 98 26.51 1.87 11.94
CA PRO A 98 27.36 0.84 12.52
C PRO A 98 28.24 0.14 11.48
N GLY A 99 29.34 -0.49 11.97
CA GLY A 99 30.31 -1.19 11.11
C GLY A 99 29.86 -2.59 10.66
N GLU A 100 28.76 -3.11 11.20
CA GLU A 100 28.22 -4.42 10.85
C GLU A 100 27.35 -4.35 9.60
N ASN A 101 27.54 -5.31 8.69
CA ASN A 101 26.86 -5.34 7.41
C ASN A 101 25.58 -6.19 7.47
N ASN A 102 24.58 -5.85 6.66
CA ASN A 102 23.30 -6.55 6.57
C ASN A 102 22.54 -6.54 7.90
N GLN A 103 22.33 -5.36 8.46
CA GLN A 103 21.63 -5.15 9.72
C GLN A 103 20.52 -4.11 9.55
N GLY A 104 19.31 -4.46 10.00
CA GLY A 104 18.17 -3.56 10.08
C GLY A 104 18.09 -2.85 11.44
N TYR A 105 17.70 -1.59 11.42
CA TYR A 105 17.52 -0.77 12.63
C TYR A 105 16.19 -0.03 12.57
N LEU A 106 15.51 0.08 13.71
CA LEU A 106 14.39 0.99 13.87
C LEU A 106 14.90 2.35 14.31
N VAL A 107 14.38 3.40 13.70
CA VAL A 107 14.64 4.80 14.08
C VAL A 107 13.33 5.41 14.55
N THR A 108 13.33 5.99 15.75
CA THR A 108 12.22 6.76 16.30
C THR A 108 12.65 8.22 16.44
N ALA A 109 11.88 9.14 15.85
CA ALA A 109 12.03 10.58 16.03
C ALA A 109 10.92 11.08 16.96
N THR A 110 11.28 11.70 18.09
CA THR A 110 10.34 12.14 19.12
C THR A 110 10.40 13.65 19.31
N GLY A 111 9.27 14.33 19.15
CA GLY A 111 9.11 15.74 19.43
C GLY A 111 9.06 16.08 20.90
N ALA A 112 9.31 17.33 21.25
CA ALA A 112 9.30 17.80 22.64
C ALA A 112 7.89 17.75 23.27
N ASP A 113 6.82 17.64 22.46
CA ASP A 113 5.44 17.44 22.92
C ASP A 113 5.05 15.97 23.11
N GLY A 114 6.00 15.04 22.85
CA GLY A 114 5.80 13.59 22.94
C GLY A 114 5.25 12.92 21.67
N THR A 115 4.97 13.69 20.61
CA THR A 115 4.65 13.11 19.31
C THR A 115 5.87 12.40 18.73
N HIS A 116 5.65 11.34 17.96
CA HIS A 116 6.73 10.57 17.39
C HIS A 116 6.39 10.04 15.99
N ALA A 117 7.41 9.69 15.24
CA ALA A 117 7.30 8.98 13.99
C ALA A 117 8.46 8.00 13.83
N GLU A 118 8.18 6.85 13.25
CA GLU A 118 9.12 5.78 13.01
C GLU A 118 9.54 5.72 11.54
N THR A 119 10.77 5.27 11.35
CA THR A 119 11.31 4.84 10.06
C THR A 119 12.33 3.73 10.30
N ALA A 120 12.77 3.06 9.25
CA ALA A 120 13.83 2.06 9.38
C ALA A 120 15.12 2.53 8.69
N LEU A 121 16.23 1.96 9.13
CA LEU A 121 17.56 2.16 8.55
C LEU A 121 18.16 0.80 8.21
N ASP A 122 18.37 0.55 6.92
CA ASP A 122 19.06 -0.64 6.40
C ASP A 122 20.56 -0.33 6.24
N VAL A 123 21.39 -1.03 6.99
CA VAL A 123 22.85 -0.93 6.92
C VAL A 123 23.39 -2.09 6.13
N SER A 124 23.39 -1.95 4.81
CA SER A 124 23.80 -2.98 3.86
C SER A 124 24.68 -2.42 2.74
N SER A 125 25.75 -3.13 2.43
CA SER A 125 26.61 -2.79 1.27
C SER A 125 26.01 -3.24 -0.07
N SER A 126 24.94 -4.05 -0.05
CA SER A 126 24.23 -4.53 -1.23
C SER A 126 22.77 -4.81 -0.90
N TRP A 127 21.87 -4.39 -1.77
CA TRP A 127 20.45 -4.69 -1.69
C TRP A 127 20.12 -6.19 -1.83
N THR A 128 21.02 -6.99 -2.40
CA THR A 128 20.76 -8.40 -2.74
C THR A 128 20.62 -9.33 -1.56
N ARG A 129 20.99 -8.89 -0.35
CA ARG A 129 20.87 -9.73 0.86
C ARG A 129 19.46 -9.76 1.43
N PHE A 130 18.81 -8.60 1.51
CA PHE A 130 17.44 -8.43 1.98
C PHE A 130 16.65 -7.56 0.96
N PRO A 131 16.35 -8.12 -0.24
CA PRO A 131 15.73 -7.35 -1.32
C PRO A 131 14.25 -7.08 -1.05
N ARG A 132 13.89 -5.85 -0.74
CA ARG A 132 12.52 -5.36 -0.73
C ARG A 132 12.24 -4.82 -2.11
N MET A 133 11.54 -5.63 -2.91
CA MET A 133 11.35 -5.34 -4.32
C MET A 133 10.04 -4.60 -4.59
N GLY A 134 10.14 -3.55 -5.40
CA GLY A 134 9.02 -2.90 -6.05
C GLY A 134 9.14 -2.99 -7.57
N TYR A 135 8.22 -2.35 -8.30
CA TYR A 135 8.25 -2.34 -9.75
C TYR A 135 8.05 -0.95 -10.34
N LEU A 136 8.55 -0.75 -11.57
CA LEU A 136 8.26 0.39 -12.43
C LEU A 136 7.63 -0.12 -13.72
N SER A 137 6.58 0.55 -14.20
CA SER A 137 5.82 0.13 -15.38
C SER A 137 5.56 1.26 -16.39
N HIS A 138 5.89 2.50 -16.05
CA HIS A 138 5.61 3.68 -16.86
C HIS A 138 6.90 4.37 -17.30
N PHE A 139 7.21 4.19 -18.58
CA PHE A 139 8.45 4.71 -19.20
C PHE A 139 8.18 5.73 -20.30
N LYS A 140 7.00 6.35 -20.31
CA LYS A 140 6.61 7.35 -21.30
C LYS A 140 7.54 8.56 -21.27
N PRO A 141 7.71 9.28 -22.40
CA PRO A 141 8.41 10.53 -22.39
C PRO A 141 7.76 11.51 -21.41
N THR A 142 8.52 12.05 -20.48
CA THR A 142 8.07 13.16 -19.64
C THR A 142 8.00 14.41 -20.51
N ALA A 143 6.81 14.95 -20.76
CA ALA A 143 6.69 16.21 -21.50
C ALA A 143 7.24 17.36 -20.65
N PRO A 144 8.05 18.28 -21.24
CA PRO A 144 8.38 19.53 -20.56
C PRO A 144 7.08 20.29 -20.26
N ALA A 145 6.95 20.83 -19.07
CA ALA A 145 5.85 21.69 -18.71
C ALA A 145 5.72 22.83 -19.74
N GLY A 146 4.61 22.90 -20.51
CA GLY A 146 4.29 24.01 -21.39
C GLY A 146 4.49 23.80 -22.90
N THR A 147 4.73 22.61 -23.40
CA THR A 147 4.77 22.34 -24.83
C THR A 147 3.46 21.77 -25.34
N ASP A 148 2.78 22.61 -26.12
CA ASP A 148 1.65 22.43 -27.05
C ASP A 148 0.46 21.53 -26.65
N GLY A 149 -0.73 21.99 -27.10
CA GLY A 149 -2.04 21.42 -26.81
C GLY A 149 -2.33 20.03 -27.40
N ASN A 150 -1.31 19.20 -27.57
CA ASN A 150 -1.42 17.82 -28.04
C ASN A 150 -0.78 16.81 -27.09
N THR A 151 -0.48 17.22 -25.88
CA THR A 151 -0.05 16.30 -24.82
C THR A 151 -1.25 15.48 -24.38
N THR A 152 -1.15 14.17 -24.56
CA THR A 152 -2.12 13.24 -24.02
C THR A 152 -2.21 13.43 -22.50
N TYR A 153 -3.39 13.29 -21.96
CA TYR A 153 -3.77 13.33 -20.56
C TYR A 153 -2.67 12.87 -19.57
N GLU A 154 -2.01 11.77 -19.87
CA GLU A 154 -0.97 11.15 -19.04
C GLU A 154 0.28 12.03 -18.82
N SER A 155 0.59 12.96 -19.69
CA SER A 155 1.74 13.85 -19.52
C SER A 155 1.55 14.93 -18.44
N PHE A 156 0.34 15.16 -17.98
CA PHE A 156 0.04 16.17 -16.94
C PHE A 156 -0.01 15.61 -15.52
N LEU A 157 -0.13 14.29 -15.37
CA LEU A 157 -0.27 13.65 -14.08
C LEU A 157 1.05 13.24 -13.45
N PHE A 158 2.10 13.07 -14.23
CA PHE A 158 3.31 12.46 -13.77
C PHE A 158 4.17 13.44 -12.96
N GLN A 159 4.38 13.10 -11.71
CA GLN A 159 5.50 13.59 -10.93
C GLN A 159 6.80 13.22 -11.65
N GLN A 160 7.89 13.84 -11.29
CA GLN A 160 9.19 13.46 -11.86
C GLN A 160 9.59 12.07 -11.34
N PRO A 161 10.38 11.27 -12.09
CA PRO A 161 10.89 9.98 -11.64
C PRO A 161 11.44 9.99 -10.20
N GLN A 162 12.15 11.05 -9.83
CA GLN A 162 12.71 11.26 -8.50
C GLN A 162 11.66 11.23 -7.39
N ASP A 163 10.44 11.75 -7.63
CA ASP A 163 9.39 11.81 -6.60
C ASP A 163 8.87 10.41 -6.28
N TYR A 164 8.71 9.54 -7.30
CA TYR A 164 8.30 8.14 -7.09
C TYR A 164 9.40 7.33 -6.41
N ILE A 165 10.65 7.51 -6.83
CA ILE A 165 11.80 6.86 -6.19
C ILE A 165 11.90 7.28 -4.72
N ASN A 166 11.72 8.58 -4.41
CA ASN A 166 11.72 9.06 -3.02
C ASN A 166 10.60 8.45 -2.20
N LYS A 167 9.37 8.37 -2.73
CA LYS A 167 8.24 7.76 -2.02
C LYS A 167 8.51 6.27 -1.72
N LEU A 168 8.93 5.50 -2.71
CA LEU A 168 9.24 4.09 -2.54
C LEU A 168 10.40 3.85 -1.56
N SER A 169 11.43 4.71 -1.61
CA SER A 169 12.58 4.66 -0.71
C SER A 169 12.24 5.05 0.73
N GLN A 170 11.60 6.21 0.91
CA GLN A 170 11.44 6.86 2.21
C GLN A 170 10.24 6.34 3.01
N ASP A 171 9.14 5.97 2.33
CA ASP A 171 7.93 5.49 3.00
C ASP A 171 7.90 3.97 3.11
N TYR A 172 8.48 3.25 2.13
CA TYR A 172 8.39 1.79 2.05
C TYR A 172 9.74 1.07 2.03
N HIS A 173 10.87 1.78 2.15
CA HIS A 173 12.22 1.20 2.19
C HIS A 173 12.51 0.23 1.03
N ILE A 174 11.88 0.42 -0.13
CA ILE A 174 12.15 -0.38 -1.33
C ILE A 174 13.61 -0.16 -1.73
N ASN A 175 14.36 -1.25 -1.87
CA ASN A 175 15.78 -1.21 -2.18
C ASN A 175 16.16 -1.92 -3.50
N ALA A 176 15.17 -2.45 -4.21
CA ALA A 176 15.31 -2.99 -5.56
C ALA A 176 14.05 -2.72 -6.39
N LEU A 177 14.22 -2.42 -7.68
CA LEU A 177 13.11 -2.11 -8.59
C LEU A 177 13.21 -2.94 -9.86
N GLN A 178 12.13 -3.67 -10.16
CA GLN A 178 11.96 -4.37 -11.41
C GLN A 178 11.37 -3.41 -12.44
N TYR A 179 12.09 -3.15 -13.53
CA TYR A 179 11.63 -2.37 -14.66
C TYR A 179 10.84 -3.29 -15.58
N TYR A 180 9.51 -3.32 -15.41
CA TYR A 180 8.66 -4.29 -16.07
C TYR A 180 8.30 -3.85 -17.48
N ASP A 181 8.53 -4.75 -18.47
CA ASP A 181 8.16 -4.59 -19.88
C ASP A 181 8.62 -3.26 -20.53
N TRP A 182 9.79 -2.77 -20.12
CA TRP A 182 10.41 -1.53 -20.61
C TRP A 182 11.02 -1.67 -22.02
N GLN A 183 11.33 -2.91 -22.44
CA GLN A 183 12.16 -3.22 -23.59
C GLN A 183 11.46 -2.95 -24.93
N TYR A 184 12.28 -2.67 -25.97
CA TYR A 184 11.81 -2.55 -27.34
C TYR A 184 11.24 -3.88 -27.86
N ARG A 185 12.02 -4.95 -27.72
CA ARG A 185 11.67 -6.31 -28.13
C ARG A 185 12.28 -7.29 -27.15
N HIS A 186 11.74 -8.50 -27.05
CA HIS A 186 12.30 -9.49 -26.12
C HIS A 186 13.70 -9.95 -26.52
N GLU A 187 13.92 -10.22 -27.79
CA GLU A 187 15.22 -10.64 -28.33
C GLU A 187 16.21 -9.47 -28.51
N GLN A 188 15.75 -8.26 -28.52
CA GLN A 188 16.55 -7.03 -28.68
C GLN A 188 15.99 -5.94 -27.78
N PRO A 189 16.29 -5.99 -26.48
CA PRO A 189 15.66 -5.07 -25.51
C PRO A 189 16.03 -3.59 -25.74
N VAL A 190 17.22 -3.30 -26.27
CA VAL A 190 17.68 -1.95 -26.56
C VAL A 190 17.35 -1.59 -28.00
N ALA A 191 16.51 -0.59 -28.21
CA ALA A 191 16.19 -0.08 -29.54
C ALA A 191 17.39 0.63 -30.17
N THR A 192 17.46 0.61 -31.51
CA THR A 192 18.55 1.20 -32.31
C THR A 192 18.00 2.02 -33.49
N GLY A 193 18.86 2.82 -34.13
CA GLY A 193 18.50 3.63 -35.29
C GLY A 193 17.47 4.70 -34.94
N ASP A 194 16.43 4.86 -35.76
CA ASP A 194 15.42 5.89 -35.61
C ASP A 194 14.59 5.74 -34.32
N LEU A 195 14.58 4.54 -33.73
CA LEU A 195 13.87 4.23 -32.49
C LEU A 195 14.76 4.31 -31.25
N GLU A 196 16.02 4.66 -31.35
CA GLU A 196 16.98 4.66 -30.23
C GLU A 196 16.55 5.46 -29.01
N ASN A 197 15.83 6.57 -29.22
CA ASN A 197 15.43 7.47 -28.13
C ASN A 197 14.01 7.22 -27.62
N GLN A 198 13.16 6.62 -28.46
CA GLN A 198 11.76 6.33 -28.14
C GLN A 198 11.27 5.19 -29.02
N TRP A 199 10.61 4.21 -28.40
CA TRP A 199 10.07 3.02 -29.08
C TRP A 199 8.68 2.65 -28.59
N PRO A 200 7.84 2.02 -29.46
CA PRO A 200 6.55 1.50 -29.04
C PRO A 200 6.73 0.30 -28.12
N LEU A 201 5.94 0.24 -27.05
CA LEU A 201 5.85 -0.97 -26.23
C LEU A 201 4.99 -2.03 -26.94
N TRP A 202 5.44 -3.28 -26.89
CA TRP A 202 4.80 -4.38 -27.63
C TRP A 202 3.45 -4.80 -27.05
N TYR A 203 3.20 -4.55 -25.76
CA TYR A 203 1.99 -4.98 -25.03
C TYR A 203 0.99 -3.86 -24.76
N ALA A 204 1.38 -2.62 -24.80
CA ALA A 204 0.55 -1.48 -24.42
C ALA A 204 0.50 -0.41 -25.52
N ASN A 205 -0.63 0.25 -25.68
CA ASN A 205 -0.79 1.35 -26.64
C ASN A 205 -0.04 2.63 -26.20
N THR A 206 1.28 2.50 -26.05
CA THR A 206 2.15 3.57 -25.56
C THR A 206 3.60 3.40 -26.03
N TYR A 207 4.44 4.39 -25.69
CA TYR A 207 5.88 4.40 -26.00
C TYR A 207 6.70 4.40 -24.72
N ALA A 208 7.90 3.79 -24.78
CA ALA A 208 8.96 4.00 -23.82
C ALA A 208 9.97 5.04 -24.30
N SER A 209 10.58 5.74 -23.36
CA SER A 209 11.62 6.75 -23.59
C SER A 209 12.93 6.32 -22.95
N LYS A 210 14.01 6.32 -23.74
CA LYS A 210 15.38 6.09 -23.24
C LYS A 210 15.74 7.02 -22.09
N LYS A 211 15.34 8.31 -22.25
CA LYS A 211 15.61 9.33 -21.22
C LYS A 211 14.91 8.99 -19.91
N THR A 212 13.62 8.66 -19.95
CA THR A 212 12.83 8.35 -18.75
C THR A 212 13.40 7.14 -18.01
N ILE A 213 13.76 6.08 -18.73
CA ILE A 213 14.40 4.90 -18.15
C ILE A 213 15.74 5.27 -17.52
N SER A 214 16.57 6.08 -18.21
CA SER A 214 17.86 6.51 -17.69
C SER A 214 17.74 7.41 -16.47
N ASP A 215 16.73 8.28 -16.43
CA ASP A 215 16.41 9.11 -15.26
C ASP A 215 16.05 8.22 -14.06
N TYR A 216 15.14 7.25 -14.22
CA TYR A 216 14.80 6.30 -13.17
C TYR A 216 16.01 5.50 -12.66
N VAL A 217 16.88 4.99 -13.55
CA VAL A 217 18.09 4.28 -13.15
C VAL A 217 19.03 5.19 -12.36
N THR A 218 19.15 6.45 -12.78
CA THR A 218 19.99 7.44 -12.10
C THR A 218 19.45 7.78 -10.72
N ASP A 219 18.15 8.02 -10.61
CA ASP A 219 17.49 8.38 -9.35
C ASP A 219 17.47 7.21 -8.36
N ALA A 220 17.21 5.99 -8.86
CA ALA A 220 17.33 4.76 -8.06
C ALA A 220 18.74 4.60 -7.51
N LYS A 221 19.77 4.80 -8.32
CA LYS A 221 21.17 4.72 -7.88
C LYS A 221 21.51 5.78 -6.83
N ASN A 222 21.00 7.01 -6.97
CA ASN A 222 21.16 8.07 -5.97
C ASN A 222 20.54 7.71 -4.62
N ALA A 223 19.42 6.96 -4.65
CA ALA A 223 18.74 6.45 -3.47
C ALA A 223 19.29 5.09 -2.96
N ASN A 224 20.37 4.56 -3.54
CA ASN A 224 20.92 3.22 -3.29
C ASN A 224 19.88 2.11 -3.49
N ILE A 225 19.08 2.21 -4.54
CA ILE A 225 18.12 1.20 -4.98
C ILE A 225 18.68 0.47 -6.20
N GLY A 226 18.69 -0.86 -6.18
CA GLY A 226 19.10 -1.68 -7.32
C GLY A 226 18.06 -1.65 -8.45
N SER A 227 18.52 -1.46 -9.69
CA SER A 227 17.69 -1.45 -10.89
C SER A 227 17.82 -2.76 -11.64
N LEU A 228 16.70 -3.47 -11.88
CA LEU A 228 16.65 -4.76 -12.56
C LEU A 228 15.87 -4.66 -13.86
N ALA A 229 16.55 -4.93 -14.97
CA ALA A 229 15.90 -5.03 -16.28
C ALA A 229 15.08 -6.32 -16.37
N TYR A 230 13.77 -6.20 -16.59
CA TYR A 230 12.92 -7.33 -16.94
C TYR A 230 13.28 -7.85 -18.34
N SER A 231 13.31 -9.17 -18.51
CA SER A 231 13.57 -9.82 -19.79
C SER A 231 13.02 -11.24 -19.80
N MET A 232 12.35 -11.63 -20.88
CA MET A 232 11.90 -13.02 -21.08
C MET A 232 13.09 -13.96 -21.37
N ALA A 233 13.09 -15.15 -20.78
CA ALA A 233 14.11 -16.18 -20.97
C ALA A 233 14.19 -16.68 -22.42
N TYR A 234 13.06 -16.73 -23.12
CA TYR A 234 12.93 -17.47 -24.35
C TYR A 234 11.87 -16.93 -25.32
N ALA A 235 11.86 -15.61 -25.55
CA ALA A 235 10.94 -15.02 -26.52
C ALA A 235 11.66 -14.14 -27.56
N ALA A 236 11.15 -14.17 -28.78
CA ALA A 236 11.43 -13.19 -29.82
C ALA A 236 10.12 -12.68 -30.42
N ASN A 237 10.03 -11.38 -30.75
CA ASN A 237 8.85 -10.80 -31.37
C ASN A 237 8.86 -11.00 -32.90
N ASP A 238 7.69 -10.95 -33.53
CA ASP A 238 7.56 -10.98 -34.98
C ASP A 238 8.49 -9.99 -35.68
N GLY A 239 9.10 -10.43 -36.81
CA GLY A 239 10.02 -9.61 -37.56
C GLY A 239 11.45 -9.58 -36.95
N TYR A 240 11.82 -10.53 -36.09
CA TYR A 240 13.18 -10.70 -35.61
C TYR A 240 14.17 -10.88 -36.77
N ASP A 241 15.43 -10.51 -36.57
CA ASP A 241 16.47 -10.67 -37.57
C ASP A 241 16.84 -12.14 -37.75
N THR A 242 16.45 -12.74 -38.88
CA THR A 242 16.74 -14.13 -39.23
C THR A 242 18.23 -14.40 -39.48
N ASN A 243 19.07 -13.37 -39.67
CA ASN A 243 20.52 -13.54 -39.75
C ASN A 243 21.12 -13.70 -38.34
N ALA A 244 20.52 -13.11 -37.34
CA ALA A 244 20.92 -13.22 -35.93
C ALA A 244 20.31 -14.42 -35.23
N ILE A 245 18.99 -14.61 -35.34
CA ILE A 245 18.24 -15.71 -34.72
C ILE A 245 18.08 -16.86 -35.69
N LYS A 246 18.46 -18.08 -35.25
CA LYS A 246 18.48 -19.28 -36.12
C LYS A 246 17.23 -20.13 -35.87
N ASP A 247 16.75 -20.77 -36.96
CA ASP A 247 15.57 -21.62 -36.94
C ASP A 247 15.72 -22.82 -35.94
N GLU A 248 16.90 -23.35 -35.80
CA GLU A 248 17.18 -24.43 -34.83
C GLU A 248 17.09 -24.01 -33.37
N TRP A 249 16.94 -22.72 -33.08
CA TRP A 249 16.72 -22.23 -31.72
C TRP A 249 15.24 -22.14 -31.36
N ILE A 250 14.32 -22.23 -32.33
CA ILE A 250 12.88 -22.06 -32.16
C ILE A 250 12.25 -23.36 -31.64
N LEU A 251 11.44 -23.23 -30.60
CA LEU A 251 10.62 -24.31 -30.05
C LEU A 251 9.44 -24.64 -30.96
N ARG A 252 9.06 -25.90 -30.95
CA ARG A 252 7.98 -26.41 -31.80
C ARG A 252 6.92 -27.12 -30.97
N ASN A 253 5.70 -27.10 -31.47
CA ASN A 253 4.60 -27.94 -31.05
C ASN A 253 4.79 -29.39 -31.54
N ASP A 254 3.96 -30.33 -31.08
CA ASP A 254 4.02 -31.72 -31.45
C ASP A 254 3.80 -31.97 -32.94
N ASP A 255 3.10 -31.10 -33.64
CA ASP A 255 2.87 -31.15 -35.10
C ASP A 255 4.03 -30.55 -35.93
N GLY A 256 5.09 -30.08 -35.28
CA GLY A 256 6.27 -29.47 -35.91
C GLY A 256 6.11 -27.97 -36.20
N SER A 257 4.98 -27.37 -36.00
CA SER A 257 4.78 -25.90 -36.10
C SER A 257 5.58 -25.18 -35.01
N TYR A 258 5.93 -23.90 -35.25
CA TYR A 258 6.52 -23.06 -34.21
C TYR A 258 5.59 -22.91 -33.01
N TRP A 259 6.14 -22.94 -31.80
CA TRP A 259 5.39 -22.53 -30.64
C TRP A 259 5.37 -21.01 -30.58
N VAL A 260 4.16 -20.45 -30.74
CA VAL A 260 3.90 -19.00 -30.84
C VAL A 260 2.79 -18.63 -29.85
N ARG A 261 2.95 -17.53 -29.16
CA ARG A 261 1.88 -16.88 -28.39
C ARG A 261 1.36 -15.70 -29.19
N ASP A 262 0.05 -15.66 -29.45
CA ASP A 262 -0.63 -14.52 -30.09
C ASP A 262 -0.96 -13.48 -29.00
N LEU A 263 -0.41 -12.27 -29.12
CA LEU A 263 -0.58 -11.14 -28.20
C LEU A 263 -1.54 -10.07 -28.80
N GLY A 264 -2.31 -10.43 -29.79
CA GLY A 264 -3.23 -9.53 -30.44
C GLY A 264 -2.62 -8.78 -31.63
N GLU A 265 -2.93 -7.51 -31.79
CA GLU A 265 -2.52 -6.72 -32.96
C GLU A 265 -1.43 -5.71 -32.59
N GLN A 266 -0.57 -5.39 -33.59
CA GLN A 266 0.45 -4.34 -33.44
C GLN A 266 -0.21 -2.97 -33.48
N TRP A 267 -0.52 -2.36 -32.36
CA TRP A 267 -1.23 -1.09 -32.25
C TRP A 267 -0.48 0.08 -32.93
N TRP A 268 0.85 0.04 -32.98
CA TRP A 268 1.71 1.11 -33.49
C TRP A 268 1.87 1.11 -35.01
N VAL A 269 1.39 0.08 -35.72
CA VAL A 269 1.50 -0.01 -37.17
C VAL A 269 0.29 0.69 -37.80
N PRO A 270 0.49 1.78 -38.54
CA PRO A 270 -0.59 2.43 -39.29
C PRO A 270 -1.16 1.47 -40.33
N THR A 271 -2.47 1.24 -40.30
CA THR A 271 -3.15 0.33 -41.22
C THR A 271 -4.33 1.06 -41.86
N PRO A 272 -4.50 1.01 -43.19
CA PRO A 272 -5.64 1.59 -43.86
C PRO A 272 -6.98 1.01 -43.36
N GLU A 273 -8.04 1.80 -43.41
CA GLU A 273 -9.38 1.35 -43.02
C GLU A 273 -9.80 0.11 -43.82
N GLY A 274 -10.30 -0.92 -43.11
CA GLY A 274 -10.74 -2.18 -43.71
C GLY A 274 -9.58 -3.19 -43.98
N VAL A 275 -8.36 -2.89 -43.52
CA VAL A 275 -7.24 -3.82 -43.58
C VAL A 275 -6.90 -4.25 -42.14
N ASP A 276 -6.77 -5.57 -41.93
CA ASP A 276 -6.37 -6.09 -40.62
C ASP A 276 -4.96 -5.63 -40.25
N LYS A 277 -4.75 -5.28 -38.99
CA LYS A 277 -3.42 -4.97 -38.45
C LYS A 277 -2.55 -6.20 -38.42
N PRO A 278 -1.22 -6.04 -38.56
CA PRO A 278 -0.29 -7.14 -38.35
C PRO A 278 -0.46 -7.73 -36.94
N LYS A 279 -0.32 -9.04 -36.84
CA LYS A 279 -0.34 -9.73 -35.54
C LYS A 279 0.93 -9.47 -34.78
N ASN A 280 0.80 -9.50 -33.46
CA ASN A 280 1.92 -9.37 -32.52
C ASN A 280 2.16 -10.72 -31.87
N HIS A 281 3.18 -11.45 -32.33
CA HIS A 281 3.49 -12.76 -31.83
C HIS A 281 4.78 -12.76 -31.00
N GLN A 282 4.82 -13.61 -29.99
CA GLN A 282 6.03 -14.09 -29.34
C GLN A 282 6.38 -15.48 -29.88
N ILE A 283 7.49 -15.59 -30.59
CA ILE A 283 8.05 -16.85 -31.04
C ILE A 283 8.95 -17.39 -29.94
N MET A 284 8.70 -18.61 -29.48
CA MET A 284 9.33 -19.14 -28.28
C MET A 284 10.65 -19.87 -28.64
N MET A 285 11.69 -19.54 -27.87
CA MET A 285 13.07 -20.00 -28.10
C MET A 285 13.48 -21.12 -27.14
N ASN A 286 14.34 -22.00 -27.58
CA ASN A 286 14.87 -23.11 -26.80
C ASN A 286 16.02 -22.67 -25.87
N VAL A 287 15.73 -22.44 -24.62
CA VAL A 287 16.74 -22.03 -23.61
C VAL A 287 17.79 -23.12 -23.36
N ASN A 288 17.51 -24.39 -23.73
CA ASN A 288 18.50 -25.46 -23.66
C ASN A 288 19.54 -25.36 -24.80
N ASN A 289 19.27 -24.57 -25.85
CA ASN A 289 20.20 -24.34 -26.94
C ASN A 289 21.26 -23.29 -26.58
N ASN A 290 22.54 -23.67 -26.66
CA ASN A 290 23.66 -22.78 -26.34
C ASN A 290 23.70 -21.53 -27.24
N GLY A 291 23.29 -21.67 -28.52
CA GLY A 291 23.25 -20.54 -29.45
C GLY A 291 22.30 -19.45 -29.00
N TRP A 292 21.08 -19.84 -28.63
CA TRP A 292 20.10 -18.92 -28.07
C TRP A 292 20.61 -18.31 -26.76
N ARG A 293 21.09 -19.10 -25.80
CA ARG A 293 21.60 -18.57 -24.52
C ARG A 293 22.73 -17.57 -24.71
N ASN A 294 23.69 -17.86 -25.60
CA ASN A 294 24.77 -16.92 -25.91
C ASN A 294 24.23 -15.62 -26.49
N TYR A 295 23.28 -15.69 -27.42
CA TYR A 295 22.66 -14.53 -28.05
C TYR A 295 21.93 -13.69 -27.02
N ILE A 296 21.01 -14.26 -26.24
CA ILE A 296 20.18 -13.50 -25.33
C ILE A 296 20.98 -12.89 -24.15
N THR A 297 22.01 -13.59 -23.68
CA THR A 297 22.90 -13.05 -22.63
C THR A 297 23.80 -11.93 -23.15
N ASP A 298 24.11 -11.88 -24.45
CA ASP A 298 24.73 -10.69 -25.09
C ASP A 298 23.78 -9.50 -25.10
N GLN A 299 22.47 -9.72 -25.30
CA GLN A 299 21.46 -8.67 -25.21
C GLN A 299 21.31 -8.17 -23.76
N TYR A 300 21.34 -9.06 -22.75
CA TYR A 300 21.34 -8.67 -21.33
C TYR A 300 22.58 -7.84 -20.97
N LYS A 301 23.74 -8.16 -21.54
CA LYS A 301 24.92 -7.32 -21.38
C LYS A 301 24.74 -5.96 -22.05
N THR A 302 24.13 -5.90 -23.23
CA THR A 302 23.88 -4.65 -23.97
C THR A 302 22.95 -3.74 -23.19
N GLN A 303 21.85 -4.23 -22.60
CA GLN A 303 20.95 -3.42 -21.76
C GLN A 303 21.67 -2.86 -20.52
N LYS A 304 22.46 -3.69 -19.84
CA LYS A 304 23.29 -3.27 -18.71
C LYS A 304 24.29 -2.18 -19.11
N ASP A 305 25.01 -2.36 -20.20
CA ASP A 305 26.02 -1.40 -20.66
C ASP A 305 25.40 -0.08 -21.17
N THR A 306 24.13 -0.12 -21.65
CA THR A 306 23.42 1.07 -22.16
C THR A 306 22.82 1.91 -21.04
N PHE A 307 22.17 1.28 -20.05
CA PHE A 307 21.39 1.99 -19.02
C PHE A 307 22.04 1.95 -17.64
N GLY A 308 22.99 1.03 -17.41
CA GLY A 308 23.63 0.88 -16.10
C GLY A 308 22.81 0.09 -15.10
N PHE A 309 21.92 -0.81 -15.56
CA PHE A 309 21.15 -1.70 -14.67
C PHE A 309 22.05 -2.53 -13.75
N ASP A 310 21.65 -2.68 -12.51
CA ASP A 310 22.35 -3.44 -11.45
C ASP A 310 22.06 -4.94 -11.51
N GLY A 311 21.08 -5.33 -12.33
CA GLY A 311 20.71 -6.73 -12.50
C GLY A 311 19.78 -6.98 -13.67
N THR A 312 19.55 -8.28 -13.92
CA THR A 312 18.55 -8.76 -14.88
C THR A 312 17.55 -9.65 -14.13
N HIS A 313 16.27 -9.34 -14.26
CA HIS A 313 15.17 -10.20 -13.85
C HIS A 313 14.69 -10.99 -15.07
N ILE A 314 14.89 -12.31 -15.03
CA ILE A 314 14.55 -13.21 -16.14
C ILE A 314 13.17 -13.81 -15.88
N ASP A 315 12.23 -13.57 -16.76
CA ASP A 315 10.89 -14.11 -16.68
C ASP A 315 10.73 -15.42 -17.44
N THR A 316 9.88 -16.32 -16.94
CA THR A 316 9.59 -17.62 -17.54
C THR A 316 8.09 -17.94 -17.48
N LEU A 317 7.66 -18.94 -18.28
CA LEU A 317 6.30 -19.48 -18.29
C LEU A 317 6.16 -20.77 -17.44
N GLY A 318 7.08 -20.98 -16.50
CA GLY A 318 7.08 -22.19 -15.68
C GLY A 318 7.54 -23.45 -16.41
N GLN A 319 7.16 -24.61 -15.87
CA GLN A 319 7.54 -25.90 -16.44
C GLN A 319 6.69 -26.22 -17.69
N THR A 320 7.35 -26.36 -18.82
CA THR A 320 6.70 -26.65 -20.10
C THR A 320 7.53 -27.61 -20.93
N MET A 321 6.87 -28.65 -21.47
CA MET A 321 7.47 -29.62 -22.41
C MET A 321 7.13 -29.20 -23.84
N LYS A 322 8.15 -29.08 -24.69
CA LYS A 322 8.03 -28.75 -26.12
C LYS A 322 8.98 -29.62 -26.94
N LYS A 323 9.03 -29.36 -28.24
CA LYS A 323 9.98 -29.99 -29.14
C LYS A 323 11.06 -29.01 -29.55
N ASP A 324 12.30 -29.54 -29.75
CA ASP A 324 13.35 -28.81 -30.46
C ASP A 324 13.15 -28.92 -31.99
N ALA A 325 14.01 -28.27 -32.76
CA ALA A 325 13.98 -28.31 -34.22
C ALA A 325 14.23 -29.72 -34.82
N ALA A 326 14.82 -30.64 -34.07
CA ALA A 326 15.02 -32.03 -34.45
C ALA A 326 13.88 -32.96 -34.02
N GLY A 327 12.86 -32.44 -33.33
CA GLY A 327 11.70 -33.19 -32.86
C GLY A 327 11.89 -33.88 -31.50
N ASN A 328 13.01 -33.64 -30.80
CA ASN A 328 13.22 -34.17 -29.45
C ASN A 328 12.40 -33.41 -28.44
N SER A 329 11.91 -34.08 -27.38
CA SER A 329 11.26 -33.44 -26.27
C SER A 329 12.24 -32.63 -25.42
N VAL A 330 11.87 -31.43 -25.05
CA VAL A 330 12.65 -30.47 -24.28
C VAL A 330 11.84 -30.02 -23.07
N ASP A 331 12.40 -30.16 -21.87
CA ASP A 331 11.91 -29.48 -20.66
C ASP A 331 12.61 -28.12 -20.58
N LEU A 332 11.83 -27.06 -20.58
CA LEU A 332 12.37 -25.67 -20.56
C LEU A 332 13.13 -25.37 -19.29
N THR A 333 12.80 -26.01 -18.17
CA THR A 333 13.49 -25.78 -16.90
C THR A 333 14.92 -26.29 -16.89
N ASP A 334 15.30 -27.24 -17.78
CA ASP A 334 16.65 -27.83 -17.82
C ASP A 334 17.73 -26.81 -18.19
N GLY A 335 17.41 -25.81 -19.04
CA GLY A 335 18.37 -24.80 -19.50
C GLY A 335 18.46 -23.57 -18.57
N LEU A 336 17.52 -23.39 -17.62
CA LEU A 336 17.41 -22.16 -16.83
C LEU A 336 18.62 -21.96 -15.90
N THR A 337 19.11 -23.01 -15.26
CA THR A 337 20.34 -22.94 -14.45
C THR A 337 21.53 -22.40 -15.24
N SER A 338 21.71 -22.90 -16.46
CA SER A 338 22.77 -22.43 -17.35
C SER A 338 22.55 -20.99 -17.77
N LEU A 339 21.29 -20.59 -18.09
CA LEU A 339 20.97 -19.21 -18.44
C LEU A 339 21.30 -18.23 -17.31
N VAL A 340 20.92 -18.56 -16.08
CA VAL A 340 21.23 -17.74 -14.90
C VAL A 340 22.73 -17.59 -14.70
N ASN A 341 23.47 -18.71 -14.76
CA ASN A 341 24.93 -18.73 -14.59
C ASN A 341 25.65 -17.97 -15.71
N ASP A 342 25.23 -18.17 -16.97
CA ASP A 342 25.77 -17.47 -18.14
C ASP A 342 25.50 -15.96 -18.06
N THR A 343 24.29 -15.57 -17.61
CA THR A 343 23.92 -14.15 -17.41
C THR A 343 24.78 -13.50 -16.34
N ALA A 344 24.86 -14.09 -15.17
CA ALA A 344 25.69 -13.56 -14.07
C ALA A 344 27.16 -13.44 -14.46
N ALA A 345 27.72 -14.46 -15.12
CA ALA A 345 29.11 -14.45 -15.59
C ALA A 345 29.37 -13.37 -16.66
N LYS A 346 28.42 -13.15 -17.58
CA LYS A 346 28.60 -12.22 -18.70
C LYS A 346 28.34 -10.76 -18.31
N THR A 347 27.33 -10.51 -17.46
CA THR A 347 26.98 -9.14 -17.03
C THR A 347 27.79 -8.69 -15.83
N GLY A 348 28.18 -9.59 -14.95
CA GLY A 348 28.81 -9.27 -13.66
C GLY A 348 27.86 -8.58 -12.67
N THR A 349 26.54 -8.72 -12.87
CA THR A 349 25.49 -8.08 -12.07
C THR A 349 24.56 -9.13 -11.45
N ALA A 350 23.64 -8.68 -10.56
CA ALA A 350 22.64 -9.54 -9.97
C ALA A 350 21.76 -10.21 -11.05
N THR A 351 21.37 -11.46 -10.82
CA THR A 351 20.45 -12.20 -11.70
C THR A 351 19.35 -12.81 -10.87
N GLY A 352 18.11 -12.48 -11.17
CA GLY A 352 16.90 -13.11 -10.64
C GLY A 352 16.16 -13.85 -11.75
N ILE A 353 15.33 -14.81 -11.36
CA ILE A 353 14.51 -15.56 -12.30
C ILE A 353 13.17 -15.88 -11.71
N ASN A 354 12.10 -15.63 -12.46
CA ASN A 354 10.73 -16.00 -12.10
C ASN A 354 10.54 -17.50 -12.33
N LEU A 355 10.07 -18.18 -11.32
CA LEU A 355 9.72 -19.60 -11.30
C LEU A 355 8.23 -19.72 -10.92
N PRO A 356 7.30 -19.51 -11.87
CA PRO A 356 5.86 -19.55 -11.56
C PRO A 356 5.48 -20.81 -10.78
N ASP A 357 4.76 -20.63 -9.67
CA ASP A 357 4.40 -21.68 -8.70
C ASP A 357 5.59 -22.56 -8.24
N GLY A 358 6.80 -22.01 -8.29
CA GLY A 358 8.02 -22.71 -7.87
C GLY A 358 8.58 -23.73 -8.87
N ALA A 359 8.13 -23.70 -10.12
CA ALA A 359 8.58 -24.63 -11.14
C ALA A 359 10.10 -24.58 -11.38
N GLY A 360 10.82 -25.63 -11.06
CA GLY A 360 12.29 -25.74 -11.25
C GLY A 360 13.12 -25.16 -10.11
N THR A 361 12.55 -24.84 -8.97
CA THR A 361 13.24 -24.28 -7.79
C THR A 361 14.41 -25.17 -7.33
N ASP A 362 14.26 -26.48 -7.39
CA ASP A 362 15.30 -27.47 -7.05
C ASP A 362 16.52 -27.40 -7.99
N LYS A 363 16.29 -27.06 -9.27
CA LYS A 363 17.35 -26.88 -10.28
C LYS A 363 18.03 -25.52 -10.14
N ILE A 364 17.27 -24.47 -9.86
CA ILE A 364 17.74 -23.08 -9.80
C ILE A 364 18.36 -22.73 -8.44
N GLY A 365 17.89 -23.32 -7.37
CA GLY A 365 18.38 -23.04 -6.02
C GLY A 365 19.91 -23.06 -5.90
N PRO A 366 20.62 -24.06 -6.46
CA PRO A 366 22.09 -24.12 -6.42
C PRO A 366 22.81 -23.19 -7.42
N SER A 367 22.07 -22.49 -8.31
CA SER A 367 22.67 -21.61 -9.33
C SER A 367 23.29 -20.34 -8.76
N SER A 368 23.83 -19.47 -9.62
CA SER A 368 24.31 -18.13 -9.26
C SER A 368 23.22 -17.08 -9.12
N ALA A 369 21.94 -17.46 -9.09
CA ALA A 369 20.83 -16.54 -8.82
C ALA A 369 21.04 -15.78 -7.51
N SER A 370 20.81 -14.49 -7.53
CA SER A 370 20.95 -13.62 -6.35
C SER A 370 19.80 -13.78 -5.37
N TYR A 371 18.63 -14.19 -5.86
CA TYR A 371 17.42 -14.47 -5.10
C TYR A 371 16.56 -15.49 -5.84
N ILE A 372 15.64 -16.12 -5.14
CA ILE A 372 14.59 -16.98 -5.71
C ILE A 372 13.31 -16.18 -5.78
N TYR A 373 12.71 -16.13 -6.95
CA TYR A 373 11.47 -15.41 -7.20
C TYR A 373 10.40 -16.38 -7.69
N THR A 374 9.21 -16.24 -7.18
CA THR A 374 8.04 -16.97 -7.65
C THR A 374 6.88 -16.03 -7.86
N GLU A 375 6.06 -16.33 -8.85
CA GLU A 375 4.75 -15.77 -9.06
C GLU A 375 3.73 -16.82 -8.66
N LEU A 376 2.87 -16.52 -7.70
CA LEU A 376 1.88 -17.48 -7.19
C LEU A 376 0.62 -17.43 -8.04
N TRP A 377 0.30 -18.53 -8.71
CA TRP A 377 -0.85 -18.66 -9.59
C TRP A 377 -1.89 -19.64 -9.03
N ASP A 378 -1.76 -20.94 -9.34
CA ASP A 378 -2.82 -21.94 -9.13
C ASP A 378 -2.48 -23.02 -8.10
N HIS A 379 -1.22 -23.17 -7.68
CA HIS A 379 -0.78 -24.31 -6.90
C HIS A 379 -0.52 -24.03 -5.44
N ASN A 380 -0.40 -22.75 -5.06
CA ASN A 380 -0.09 -22.30 -3.70
C ASN A 380 -1.19 -21.34 -3.20
N GLU A 381 -2.41 -21.84 -3.07
CA GLU A 381 -3.60 -21.05 -2.75
C GLU A 381 -3.80 -20.86 -1.25
N THR A 382 -3.41 -21.88 -0.45
CA THR A 382 -3.62 -21.81 0.99
C THR A 382 -2.38 -21.34 1.73
N ASN A 383 -2.55 -20.77 2.93
CA ASN A 383 -1.45 -20.39 3.81
C ASN A 383 -0.50 -21.57 4.08
N GLN A 384 -1.05 -22.79 4.25
CA GLN A 384 -0.26 -24.00 4.46
C GLN A 384 0.58 -24.38 3.23
N GLN A 385 0.00 -24.25 2.01
CA GLN A 385 0.74 -24.53 0.76
C GLN A 385 1.87 -23.53 0.57
N VAL A 386 1.63 -22.23 0.79
CA VAL A 386 2.66 -21.18 0.73
C VAL A 386 3.78 -21.45 1.73
N ALA A 387 3.45 -21.74 2.99
CA ALA A 387 4.44 -22.03 4.03
C ALA A 387 5.30 -23.26 3.66
N THR A 388 4.67 -24.31 3.12
CA THR A 388 5.35 -25.52 2.66
C THR A 388 6.26 -25.23 1.47
N TYR A 389 5.77 -24.47 0.48
CA TYR A 389 6.55 -24.05 -0.68
C TYR A 389 7.79 -23.26 -0.29
N LEU A 390 7.61 -22.19 0.53
CA LEU A 390 8.71 -21.33 0.95
C LEU A 390 9.78 -22.10 1.77
N GLN A 391 9.36 -23.03 2.62
CA GLN A 391 10.30 -23.90 3.32
C GLN A 391 11.07 -24.81 2.35
N GLY A 392 10.40 -25.39 1.36
CA GLY A 392 11.02 -26.21 0.31
C GLY A 392 12.00 -25.43 -0.55
N ALA A 393 11.63 -24.23 -0.99
CA ALA A 393 12.47 -23.32 -1.75
C ALA A 393 13.74 -22.91 -0.96
N ARG A 394 13.59 -22.63 0.32
CA ARG A 394 14.71 -22.31 1.21
C ARG A 394 15.65 -23.49 1.37
N ASN A 395 15.14 -24.71 1.53
CA ASN A 395 15.95 -25.92 1.62
C ASN A 395 16.76 -26.15 0.33
N ALA A 396 16.19 -25.84 -0.85
CA ALA A 396 16.87 -25.97 -2.14
C ALA A 396 17.90 -24.85 -2.37
N ALA A 397 17.64 -23.64 -1.92
CA ALA A 397 18.41 -22.42 -2.22
C ALA A 397 19.35 -21.98 -1.09
N GLY A 398 19.28 -22.60 0.10
CA GLY A 398 20.03 -22.19 1.26
C GLY A 398 19.55 -20.82 1.78
N ASN A 399 20.50 -19.91 2.04
CA ASN A 399 20.21 -18.57 2.57
C ASN A 399 19.83 -17.52 1.50
N LYS A 400 19.50 -17.93 0.27
CA LYS A 400 19.05 -16.98 -0.75
C LYS A 400 17.70 -16.39 -0.38
N PRO A 401 17.50 -15.07 -0.56
CA PRO A 401 16.22 -14.42 -0.33
C PRO A 401 15.10 -15.06 -1.17
N GLN A 402 13.90 -15.09 -0.60
CA GLN A 402 12.70 -15.54 -1.27
C GLN A 402 11.84 -14.31 -1.60
N ILE A 403 11.49 -14.13 -2.87
CA ILE A 403 10.59 -13.07 -3.35
C ILE A 403 9.32 -13.72 -3.88
N VAL A 404 8.19 -13.19 -3.46
CA VAL A 404 6.88 -13.63 -3.92
C VAL A 404 6.20 -12.47 -4.63
N ALA A 405 5.83 -12.64 -5.89
CA ALA A 405 4.82 -11.81 -6.54
C ALA A 405 3.47 -12.49 -6.37
N ALA A 406 2.55 -11.80 -5.73
CA ALA A 406 1.25 -12.34 -5.39
C ALA A 406 0.17 -11.27 -5.52
N TYR A 407 -1.05 -11.70 -5.87
CA TYR A 407 -2.16 -10.82 -6.20
C TYR A 407 -3.26 -10.99 -5.16
N ALA A 408 -3.12 -10.29 -4.02
CA ALA A 408 -3.94 -10.52 -2.82
C ALA A 408 -5.45 -10.38 -3.06
N ASN A 409 -5.87 -9.52 -3.96
CA ASN A 409 -7.29 -9.26 -4.26
C ASN A 409 -7.71 -9.76 -5.65
N ASN A 410 -6.89 -10.54 -6.31
CA ASN A 410 -7.26 -11.10 -7.59
C ASN A 410 -7.84 -12.49 -7.45
N TYR A 411 -9.02 -12.63 -7.98
CA TYR A 411 -9.69 -13.90 -8.10
C TYR A 411 -10.45 -13.98 -9.43
N ASP A 412 -10.12 -15.00 -10.23
CA ASP A 412 -10.91 -15.34 -11.42
C ASP A 412 -11.96 -16.39 -11.05
N PRO A 413 -13.26 -16.02 -10.98
CA PRO A 413 -14.32 -16.96 -10.63
C PRO A 413 -14.53 -18.05 -11.69
N THR A 414 -13.91 -17.95 -12.86
CA THR A 414 -14.00 -18.97 -13.92
C THR A 414 -13.05 -20.11 -13.71
N GLN A 415 -12.04 -19.96 -12.86
CA GLN A 415 -11.14 -21.04 -12.48
C GLN A 415 -11.79 -21.87 -11.37
N SER A 416 -12.02 -23.14 -11.66
CA SER A 416 -12.86 -24.05 -10.89
C SER A 416 -12.47 -24.18 -9.41
N GLY A 417 -13.42 -23.98 -8.54
CA GLY A 417 -13.34 -24.32 -7.12
C GLY A 417 -12.94 -23.18 -6.21
N ARG A 418 -12.73 -21.97 -6.71
CA ARG A 418 -12.42 -20.80 -5.89
C ARG A 418 -13.65 -19.98 -5.55
N PRO A 419 -13.77 -19.46 -4.33
CA PRO A 419 -14.83 -18.52 -3.99
C PRO A 419 -14.64 -17.21 -4.76
N ALA A 420 -15.74 -16.58 -5.20
CA ALA A 420 -15.68 -15.25 -5.80
C ALA A 420 -15.21 -14.24 -4.75
N VAL A 421 -14.20 -13.45 -5.08
CA VAL A 421 -13.77 -12.34 -4.25
C VAL A 421 -14.68 -11.15 -4.55
N PRO A 422 -15.51 -10.67 -3.61
CA PRO A 422 -16.25 -9.44 -3.81
C PRO A 422 -15.26 -8.30 -4.04
N THR A 423 -15.53 -7.48 -5.06
CA THR A 423 -14.85 -6.19 -5.20
C THR A 423 -15.25 -5.34 -4.01
N GLN A 424 -14.30 -4.91 -3.20
CA GLN A 424 -14.58 -3.91 -2.19
C GLN A 424 -14.72 -2.57 -2.90
N ASP A 425 -15.95 -2.01 -2.86
CA ASP A 425 -16.15 -0.61 -3.21
C ASP A 425 -15.67 0.21 -2.01
N GLY A 426 -14.83 1.19 -2.28
CA GLY A 426 -14.41 2.19 -1.31
C GLY A 426 -15.49 3.27 -1.09
N PRO A 427 -15.11 4.42 -0.55
CA PRO A 427 -16.04 5.51 -0.30
C PRO A 427 -16.85 5.89 -1.54
N ARG A 428 -18.16 6.03 -1.37
CA ARG A 428 -19.09 6.56 -2.36
C ARG A 428 -19.42 8.00 -2.01
N ILE A 429 -19.36 8.90 -3.01
CA ILE A 429 -19.71 10.29 -2.88
C ILE A 429 -20.89 10.55 -3.83
N GLU A 430 -22.07 10.78 -3.27
CA GLU A 430 -23.29 11.11 -4.00
C GLU A 430 -23.24 12.55 -4.51
N ALA A 431 -23.81 12.81 -5.68
CA ALA A 431 -23.82 14.14 -6.28
C ALA A 431 -24.64 15.18 -5.46
N GLU A 432 -25.60 14.72 -4.65
CA GLU A 432 -26.39 15.54 -3.74
C GLU A 432 -25.78 15.68 -2.34
N SER A 433 -24.66 15.01 -2.04
CA SER A 433 -24.01 15.09 -0.72
C SER A 433 -23.33 16.44 -0.48
N ASP A 434 -22.96 16.72 0.76
CA ASP A 434 -22.16 17.89 1.14
C ASP A 434 -20.71 17.85 0.61
N GLN A 435 -20.25 16.68 0.18
CA GLN A 435 -18.96 16.48 -0.48
C GLN A 435 -19.03 16.75 -2.00
N ALA A 436 -20.19 17.10 -2.54
CA ALA A 436 -20.35 17.42 -3.96
C ALA A 436 -20.99 18.80 -4.15
N SER A 437 -20.85 19.36 -5.35
CA SER A 437 -21.47 20.62 -5.73
C SER A 437 -21.74 20.67 -7.22
N VAL A 438 -22.80 21.38 -7.61
CA VAL A 438 -23.16 21.62 -8.99
C VAL A 438 -23.24 23.11 -9.31
N SER A 439 -22.90 23.51 -10.53
CA SER A 439 -22.96 24.90 -10.94
C SER A 439 -23.15 25.05 -12.46
N GLY A 440 -23.30 26.30 -12.92
CA GLY A 440 -23.33 26.66 -14.35
C GLY A 440 -24.53 26.15 -15.14
N GLY A 441 -25.62 25.72 -14.51
CA GLY A 441 -26.81 25.18 -15.16
C GLY A 441 -27.09 23.71 -14.83
N ALA A 442 -26.12 22.98 -14.21
CA ALA A 442 -26.38 21.69 -13.58
C ALA A 442 -27.16 21.88 -12.27
N HIS A 443 -28.09 20.99 -11.99
CA HIS A 443 -28.97 21.03 -10.79
C HIS A 443 -29.07 19.66 -10.15
N ILE A 444 -29.29 19.60 -8.84
CA ILE A 444 -29.66 18.36 -8.17
C ILE A 444 -31.14 18.09 -8.44
N LEU A 445 -31.40 16.95 -9.02
CA LEU A 445 -32.73 16.45 -9.36
C LEU A 445 -33.05 15.21 -8.53
N SER A 446 -34.31 14.98 -8.23
CA SER A 446 -34.80 13.84 -7.47
C SER A 446 -36.05 13.24 -8.12
N GLY A 447 -36.45 12.04 -7.70
CA GLY A 447 -37.65 11.35 -8.19
C GLY A 447 -37.38 10.20 -9.15
N ASP A 448 -36.12 9.76 -9.26
CA ASP A 448 -35.73 8.48 -9.83
C ASP A 448 -35.32 7.52 -8.71
N ASP A 449 -36.19 6.55 -8.41
CA ASP A 449 -35.94 5.54 -7.35
C ASP A 449 -34.76 4.62 -7.68
N SER A 450 -34.25 4.69 -8.90
CA SER A 450 -33.07 3.90 -9.33
C SER A 450 -31.74 4.67 -9.18
N ALA A 451 -31.80 5.98 -8.86
CA ALA A 451 -30.62 6.75 -8.49
C ALA A 451 -30.15 6.38 -7.08
N SER A 452 -28.84 6.32 -6.88
CA SER A 452 -28.24 6.13 -5.56
C SER A 452 -28.60 7.35 -4.68
N GLY A 453 -28.86 7.18 -3.41
CA GLY A 453 -29.30 8.27 -2.54
C GLY A 453 -30.67 8.90 -2.89
N GLY A 454 -31.28 8.55 -4.04
CA GLY A 454 -32.58 9.07 -4.50
C GLY A 454 -32.53 10.42 -5.20
N ALA A 455 -31.33 10.95 -5.47
CA ALA A 455 -31.12 12.19 -6.21
C ALA A 455 -29.86 12.10 -7.07
N TYR A 456 -29.64 13.04 -7.98
CA TYR A 456 -28.50 13.05 -8.91
C TYR A 456 -28.29 14.45 -9.48
N ALA A 457 -27.10 14.75 -10.01
CA ALA A 457 -26.84 15.95 -10.77
C ALA A 457 -27.36 15.80 -12.21
N GLY A 458 -28.38 16.58 -12.56
CA GLY A 458 -28.97 16.62 -13.91
C GLY A 458 -28.79 17.97 -14.58
N ASP A 459 -29.36 18.12 -15.80
CA ASP A 459 -29.22 19.31 -16.66
C ASP A 459 -27.76 19.69 -16.98
N PHE A 460 -26.83 18.75 -16.80
CA PHE A 460 -25.41 18.94 -17.05
C PHE A 460 -25.12 18.94 -18.54
N SER A 461 -25.31 20.08 -19.21
CA SER A 461 -25.34 20.20 -20.67
C SER A 461 -24.77 21.51 -21.23
N GLN A 462 -24.92 22.63 -20.54
CA GLN A 462 -24.58 23.97 -21.01
C GLN A 462 -23.14 24.33 -20.73
N GLY A 463 -22.54 25.16 -21.61
CA GLY A 463 -21.20 25.68 -21.40
C GLY A 463 -21.04 26.36 -20.02
N GLY A 464 -20.03 25.95 -19.26
CA GLY A 464 -19.78 26.39 -17.90
C GLY A 464 -20.43 25.51 -16.82
N SER A 465 -21.29 24.54 -17.18
CA SER A 465 -21.86 23.61 -16.21
C SER A 465 -20.76 22.75 -15.58
N THR A 466 -20.85 22.53 -14.26
CA THR A 466 -19.95 21.65 -13.50
C THR A 466 -20.70 20.74 -12.55
N VAL A 467 -20.13 19.55 -12.37
CA VAL A 467 -20.40 18.64 -11.23
C VAL A 467 -19.05 18.36 -10.58
N THR A 468 -18.92 18.69 -9.32
CA THR A 468 -17.65 18.64 -8.58
C THR A 468 -17.77 17.77 -7.34
N PHE A 469 -16.81 16.87 -7.15
CA PHE A 469 -16.69 15.99 -5.98
C PHE A 469 -15.44 16.36 -5.18
N THR A 470 -15.56 16.44 -3.85
CA THR A 470 -14.46 16.69 -2.93
C THR A 470 -13.96 15.37 -2.37
N VAL A 471 -12.66 15.11 -2.49
CA VAL A 471 -12.01 13.85 -2.16
C VAL A 471 -10.85 14.11 -1.19
N ASP A 472 -10.81 13.38 -0.09
CA ASP A 472 -9.62 13.35 0.77
C ASP A 472 -8.69 12.22 0.30
N ALA A 473 -7.55 12.60 -0.26
CA ALA A 473 -6.55 11.67 -0.76
C ALA A 473 -5.57 11.18 0.33
N GLY A 474 -5.76 11.58 1.59
CA GLY A 474 -4.87 11.16 2.69
C GLY A 474 -3.40 11.37 2.36
N GLN A 475 -2.65 10.29 2.18
CA GLN A 475 -1.22 10.29 1.80
C GLN A 475 -0.98 10.46 0.28
N GLY A 476 -2.05 10.61 -0.50
CA GLY A 476 -1.98 10.67 -1.95
C GLY A 476 -1.70 9.30 -2.60
N GLY A 477 -1.64 9.29 -3.92
CA GLY A 477 -1.41 8.08 -4.72
C GLY A 477 -2.32 8.02 -5.94
N THR A 478 -2.40 6.84 -6.54
CA THR A 478 -3.28 6.58 -7.67
C THR A 478 -4.62 6.05 -7.17
N PHE A 479 -5.69 6.75 -7.54
CA PHE A 479 -7.06 6.40 -7.17
C PHE A 479 -7.83 5.95 -8.39
N THR A 480 -8.49 4.80 -8.28
CA THR A 480 -9.42 4.29 -9.28
C THR A 480 -10.84 4.41 -8.72
N PHE A 481 -11.75 4.95 -9.52
CA PHE A 481 -13.14 5.11 -9.15
C PHE A 481 -14.07 4.89 -10.32
N THR A 482 -15.34 4.56 -10.06
CA THR A 482 -16.38 4.51 -11.04
C THR A 482 -17.24 5.79 -10.94
N THR A 483 -17.64 6.33 -12.08
CA THR A 483 -18.65 7.38 -12.15
C THR A 483 -19.93 6.76 -12.68
N ARG A 484 -21.00 6.82 -11.88
CA ARG A 484 -22.32 6.34 -12.27
C ARG A 484 -23.08 7.45 -12.96
N TYR A 485 -23.48 7.21 -14.21
CA TYR A 485 -24.10 8.21 -15.05
C TYR A 485 -25.22 7.62 -15.93
N ALA A 486 -26.12 8.49 -16.43
CA ALA A 486 -27.14 8.15 -17.41
C ALA A 486 -27.23 9.19 -18.52
N ARG A 487 -27.41 8.72 -19.76
CA ARG A 487 -27.48 9.58 -20.93
C ARG A 487 -28.38 8.97 -22.02
N GLN A 488 -29.29 9.78 -22.56
CA GLN A 488 -30.22 9.30 -23.60
C GLN A 488 -29.66 9.47 -25.01
N ASP A 489 -29.00 10.58 -25.29
CA ASP A 489 -28.62 11.00 -26.65
C ASP A 489 -27.27 10.44 -27.08
N ASP A 490 -27.06 10.28 -28.38
CA ASP A 490 -25.84 9.71 -28.98
C ASP A 490 -25.05 10.78 -29.79
N ASP A 491 -25.12 12.04 -29.36
CA ASP A 491 -24.31 13.09 -29.96
C ASP A 491 -22.89 13.11 -29.41
N PRO A 492 -21.88 13.56 -30.16
CA PRO A 492 -20.53 13.69 -29.65
C PRO A 492 -20.47 14.62 -28.44
N ASN A 493 -19.84 14.19 -27.38
CA ASN A 493 -19.56 14.99 -26.19
C ASN A 493 -18.13 14.74 -25.69
N TYR A 494 -17.47 15.81 -25.23
CA TYR A 494 -16.13 15.77 -24.69
C TYR A 494 -16.07 16.70 -23.49
N HIS A 495 -16.63 16.22 -22.38
CA HIS A 495 -16.51 16.89 -21.09
C HIS A 495 -15.05 16.90 -20.65
N GLN A 496 -14.69 17.84 -19.82
CA GLN A 496 -13.35 17.87 -19.23
C GLN A 496 -13.43 17.41 -17.76
N MET A 497 -12.58 16.49 -17.39
CA MET A 497 -12.32 16.16 -15.99
C MET A 497 -11.15 17.02 -15.52
N ILE A 498 -11.39 17.84 -14.50
CA ILE A 498 -10.44 18.83 -14.01
C ILE A 498 -10.20 18.59 -12.53
N LEU A 499 -8.94 18.48 -12.14
CA LEU A 499 -8.50 18.45 -10.77
C LEU A 499 -8.38 19.87 -10.23
N ASP A 500 -8.85 20.11 -9.01
CA ASP A 500 -8.73 21.37 -8.26
C ASP A 500 -9.17 22.60 -9.06
N MET A 501 -10.32 22.50 -9.72
CA MET A 501 -10.83 23.54 -10.59
C MET A 501 -10.96 24.89 -9.87
N GLY A 502 -10.42 25.96 -10.48
CA GLY A 502 -10.45 27.31 -9.94
C GLY A 502 -9.37 27.62 -8.88
N THR A 503 -8.46 26.71 -8.63
CA THR A 503 -7.32 26.89 -7.71
C THR A 503 -6.00 27.06 -8.48
N PRO A 504 -4.89 27.50 -7.84
CA PRO A 504 -3.57 27.53 -8.47
C PRO A 504 -3.02 26.15 -8.88
N THR A 505 -3.57 25.07 -8.30
CA THR A 505 -3.21 23.67 -8.58
C THR A 505 -4.08 23.03 -9.64
N GLN A 506 -5.00 23.79 -10.25
CA GLN A 506 -5.90 23.28 -11.29
C GLN A 506 -5.15 22.57 -12.41
N LYS A 507 -5.60 21.35 -12.75
CA LYS A 507 -5.07 20.55 -13.85
C LYS A 507 -6.20 19.92 -14.66
N LEU A 508 -6.11 19.99 -15.99
CA LEU A 508 -6.96 19.17 -16.86
C LEU A 508 -6.48 17.71 -16.75
N ILE A 509 -7.35 16.83 -16.29
CA ILE A 509 -7.04 15.40 -16.17
C ILE A 509 -7.20 14.73 -17.54
N LYS A 510 -8.38 14.81 -18.14
CA LYS A 510 -8.66 14.25 -19.48
C LYS A 510 -9.95 14.80 -20.08
N TYR A 511 -10.17 14.45 -21.33
CA TYR A 511 -11.49 14.59 -21.97
C TYR A 511 -12.29 13.31 -21.74
N VAL A 512 -13.50 13.46 -21.24
CA VAL A 512 -14.42 12.37 -20.91
C VAL A 512 -15.53 12.32 -21.93
N HIS A 513 -15.78 11.14 -22.48
CA HIS A 513 -16.92 10.85 -23.30
C HIS A 513 -17.90 9.97 -22.53
N PHE A 514 -19.12 10.47 -22.31
CA PHE A 514 -20.20 9.68 -21.71
C PHE A 514 -20.94 8.95 -22.81
N ASP A 515 -20.86 7.64 -22.86
CA ASP A 515 -21.56 6.82 -23.83
C ASP A 515 -23.08 6.85 -23.62
N GLN A 516 -23.86 6.63 -24.68
CA GLN A 516 -25.30 6.48 -24.58
C GLN A 516 -25.66 5.29 -23.67
N THR A 517 -26.61 5.50 -22.75
CA THR A 517 -27.13 4.46 -21.86
C THR A 517 -28.54 3.99 -22.22
N GLY A 518 -29.20 4.68 -23.13
CA GLY A 518 -30.55 4.38 -23.62
C GLY A 518 -31.64 5.28 -23.06
N SER A 519 -31.46 5.80 -21.84
CA SER A 519 -32.37 6.82 -21.28
C SER A 519 -31.65 7.64 -20.21
N TYR A 520 -32.25 8.75 -19.78
CA TYR A 520 -31.74 9.55 -18.65
C TYR A 520 -31.87 8.86 -17.28
N TYR A 521 -32.45 7.67 -17.23
CA TYR A 521 -32.69 6.86 -16.01
C TYR A 521 -32.15 5.43 -16.15
N THR A 522 -31.37 5.18 -17.20
CA THR A 522 -30.63 3.93 -17.34
C THR A 522 -29.19 4.17 -16.99
N TRP A 523 -28.82 3.74 -15.81
CA TRP A 523 -27.50 4.00 -15.24
C TRP A 523 -26.45 3.03 -15.74
N LYS A 524 -25.26 3.55 -16.05
CA LYS A 524 -24.02 2.82 -16.33
C LYS A 524 -22.89 3.36 -15.48
N GLU A 525 -21.84 2.57 -15.36
CA GLU A 525 -20.61 2.97 -14.71
C GLU A 525 -19.49 3.16 -15.72
N MET A 526 -18.68 4.17 -15.49
CA MET A 526 -17.45 4.46 -16.22
C MET A 526 -16.30 4.49 -15.22
N THR A 527 -15.26 3.68 -15.48
CA THR A 527 -14.09 3.61 -14.60
C THR A 527 -13.08 4.66 -15.00
N GLU A 528 -12.56 5.37 -14.01
CA GLU A 528 -11.59 6.43 -14.12
C GLU A 528 -10.42 6.21 -13.16
N THR A 529 -9.25 6.71 -13.55
CA THR A 529 -8.06 6.69 -12.70
C THR A 529 -7.45 8.08 -12.64
N VAL A 530 -7.10 8.52 -11.43
CA VAL A 530 -6.49 9.84 -11.18
C VAL A 530 -5.35 9.69 -10.19
N GLU A 531 -4.29 10.47 -10.39
CA GLU A 531 -3.23 10.61 -9.41
C GLU A 531 -3.47 11.86 -8.57
N LEU A 532 -3.53 11.70 -7.25
CA LEU A 532 -3.75 12.76 -6.27
C LEU A 532 -2.50 12.90 -5.37
N THR A 533 -2.13 14.14 -5.09
CA THR A 533 -1.12 14.44 -4.06
C THR A 533 -1.77 14.31 -2.66
N PRO A 534 -0.98 14.28 -1.57
CA PRO A 534 -1.56 14.26 -0.22
C PRO A 534 -2.50 15.44 0.04
N GLY A 535 -3.62 15.17 0.71
CA GLY A 535 -4.59 16.19 1.14
C GLY A 535 -5.93 16.14 0.42
N VAL A 536 -6.71 17.19 0.57
CA VAL A 536 -8.06 17.30 0.01
C VAL A 536 -8.01 17.91 -1.39
N HIS A 537 -8.69 17.26 -2.32
CA HIS A 537 -8.77 17.65 -3.74
C HIS A 537 -10.21 17.76 -4.19
N THR A 538 -10.43 18.39 -5.37
CA THR A 538 -11.70 18.36 -6.08
C THR A 538 -11.54 17.74 -7.46
N ILE A 539 -12.46 16.84 -7.82
CA ILE A 539 -12.59 16.26 -9.17
C ILE A 539 -13.84 16.85 -9.79
N SER A 540 -13.67 17.64 -10.86
CA SER A 540 -14.79 18.32 -11.52
C SER A 540 -14.99 17.81 -12.94
N TYR A 541 -16.23 17.44 -13.27
CA TYR A 541 -16.68 17.29 -14.65
C TYR A 541 -17.18 18.65 -15.14
N TRP A 542 -16.68 19.12 -16.27
CA TRP A 542 -16.97 20.46 -16.78
C TRP A 542 -17.32 20.45 -18.26
N VAL A 543 -18.38 21.18 -18.64
CA VAL A 543 -18.70 21.49 -20.02
C VAL A 543 -17.93 22.75 -20.43
N PRO A 544 -17.01 22.70 -21.43
CA PRO A 544 -16.30 23.90 -21.88
C PRO A 544 -17.24 25.05 -22.22
N ASN A 545 -16.86 26.27 -21.83
CA ASN A 545 -17.71 27.46 -21.95
C ASN A 545 -18.25 27.74 -23.36
N ASP A 546 -17.56 27.31 -24.41
CA ASP A 546 -17.94 27.46 -25.81
C ASP A 546 -18.73 26.28 -26.37
N LYS A 547 -19.09 25.31 -25.53
CA LYS A 547 -19.79 24.09 -25.91
C LYS A 547 -21.15 23.98 -25.24
N ASN A 548 -22.05 23.26 -25.89
CA ASN A 548 -23.26 22.70 -25.29
C ASN A 548 -23.37 21.25 -25.80
N TYR A 549 -23.71 20.36 -24.89
CA TYR A 549 -23.89 18.93 -25.18
C TYR A 549 -25.32 18.52 -24.80
N ALA A 550 -25.74 17.34 -25.22
CA ALA A 550 -26.95 16.76 -24.68
C ALA A 550 -26.77 16.46 -23.19
N PRO A 551 -27.82 16.56 -22.37
CA PRO A 551 -27.75 16.37 -20.94
C PRO A 551 -27.15 15.03 -20.55
N VAL A 552 -26.34 15.06 -19.50
CA VAL A 552 -25.85 13.87 -18.79
C VAL A 552 -26.33 13.99 -17.36
N ASN A 553 -26.83 12.89 -16.79
CA ASN A 553 -27.09 12.77 -15.37
C ASN A 553 -25.90 12.07 -14.72
N ILE A 554 -25.37 12.62 -13.65
CA ILE A 554 -24.29 12.04 -12.85
C ILE A 554 -24.84 11.77 -11.45
N ASP A 555 -24.78 10.53 -11.01
CA ASP A 555 -25.35 10.04 -9.77
C ASP A 555 -24.30 10.12 -8.62
N CYS A 556 -23.23 9.39 -8.75
CA CYS A 556 -22.18 9.35 -7.75
C CYS A 556 -20.82 9.00 -8.37
N ILE A 557 -19.76 9.17 -7.58
CA ILE A 557 -18.49 8.49 -7.79
C ILE A 557 -18.25 7.48 -6.66
N THR A 558 -17.69 6.32 -7.00
CA THR A 558 -17.35 5.27 -6.02
C THR A 558 -15.91 4.84 -6.21
N PHE A 559 -15.08 4.97 -5.18
CA PHE A 559 -13.68 4.55 -5.23
C PHE A 559 -13.58 3.03 -5.21
N ARG A 560 -12.61 2.49 -5.95
CA ARG A 560 -12.24 1.08 -5.94
C ARG A 560 -10.99 0.91 -5.10
N GLU A 561 -11.11 0.18 -4.00
CA GLU A 561 -10.01 -0.02 -3.06
C GLU A 561 -9.65 -1.51 -2.94
N PHE A 562 -8.39 -1.76 -2.53
CA PHE A 562 -8.00 -3.08 -2.07
C PHE A 562 -8.73 -3.42 -0.78
N ASN A 563 -9.06 -4.70 -0.58
CA ASN A 563 -9.48 -5.16 0.73
C ASN A 563 -8.28 -5.10 1.68
N THR A 564 -8.32 -4.15 2.59
CA THR A 564 -7.23 -3.85 3.53
C THR A 564 -6.83 -5.08 4.35
N ASP A 565 -7.79 -5.81 4.89
CA ASP A 565 -7.54 -6.97 5.74
C ASP A 565 -6.95 -8.16 4.97
N SER A 566 -7.38 -8.34 3.72
CA SER A 566 -6.81 -9.37 2.85
C SER A 566 -5.32 -9.12 2.56
N VAL A 567 -4.96 -7.87 2.26
CA VAL A 567 -3.55 -7.49 2.04
C VAL A 567 -2.74 -7.69 3.31
N LYS A 568 -3.24 -7.20 4.46
CA LYS A 568 -2.59 -7.38 5.76
C LYS A 568 -2.27 -8.85 6.07
N LEU A 569 -3.22 -9.75 5.83
CA LEU A 569 -3.04 -11.18 6.09
C LEU A 569 -2.07 -11.85 5.10
N ALA A 570 -2.09 -11.47 3.82
CA ALA A 570 -1.17 -12.00 2.83
C ALA A 570 0.28 -11.62 3.16
N ASP A 571 0.52 -10.33 3.44
CA ASP A 571 1.85 -9.84 3.81
C ASP A 571 2.38 -10.46 5.11
N ALA A 572 1.51 -10.56 6.12
CA ALA A 572 1.84 -11.25 7.36
C ALA A 572 2.24 -12.71 7.11
N ALA A 573 1.49 -13.43 6.26
CA ALA A 573 1.78 -14.82 5.91
C ALA A 573 3.12 -14.97 5.19
N PHE A 574 3.43 -14.11 4.22
CA PHE A 574 4.70 -14.16 3.50
C PHE A 574 5.88 -13.80 4.41
N ALA A 575 5.80 -12.70 5.16
CA ALA A 575 6.86 -12.25 6.06
C ALA A 575 7.12 -13.27 7.17
N ALA A 576 6.08 -13.80 7.80
CA ALA A 576 6.19 -14.82 8.84
C ALA A 576 6.78 -16.16 8.34
N ASN A 577 6.84 -16.38 7.03
CA ASN A 577 7.49 -17.52 6.41
C ASN A 577 8.80 -17.15 5.70
N GLY A 578 9.32 -15.95 5.91
CA GLY A 578 10.63 -15.51 5.44
C GLY A 578 10.69 -15.14 3.96
N ALA A 579 9.60 -14.66 3.38
CA ALA A 579 9.55 -14.16 2.02
C ALA A 579 9.21 -12.67 1.98
N HIS A 580 9.83 -11.97 1.03
CA HIS A 580 9.44 -10.59 0.69
C HIS A 580 8.33 -10.62 -0.36
N HIS A 581 7.32 -9.78 -0.20
CA HIS A 581 6.27 -9.60 -1.18
C HIS A 581 6.64 -8.48 -2.16
N LEU A 582 6.61 -8.76 -3.47
CA LEU A 582 6.69 -7.75 -4.51
C LEU A 582 5.26 -7.31 -4.83
N GLU A 583 4.90 -6.09 -4.46
CA GLU A 583 3.53 -5.60 -4.60
C GLU A 583 3.45 -4.11 -4.96
N LEU A 584 4.36 -3.27 -4.46
CA LEU A 584 4.34 -1.82 -4.65
C LEU A 584 5.06 -1.40 -5.92
N GLY A 585 4.49 -0.44 -6.64
CA GLY A 585 5.05 0.12 -7.86
C GLY A 585 5.05 1.64 -7.90
N ASP A 586 5.40 2.16 -9.08
CA ASP A 586 5.32 3.57 -9.39
C ASP A 586 3.88 4.10 -9.25
N TYR A 587 3.74 5.40 -9.04
CA TYR A 587 2.44 6.10 -8.91
C TYR A 587 1.58 5.67 -7.71
N GLY A 588 2.17 5.11 -6.65
CA GLY A 588 1.41 4.58 -5.53
C GLY A 588 0.55 3.37 -5.89
N ARG A 589 0.90 2.69 -6.98
CA ARG A 589 0.20 1.49 -7.45
C ARG A 589 0.63 0.27 -6.67
N MET A 590 -0.25 -0.71 -6.66
CA MET A 590 -0.04 -2.01 -6.06
C MET A 590 -0.52 -3.08 -7.04
N LEU A 591 0.08 -4.27 -7.04
CA LEU A 591 -0.35 -5.38 -7.90
C LEU A 591 -1.80 -5.78 -7.59
N ASP A 592 -2.67 -5.76 -8.59
CA ASP A 592 -4.10 -6.02 -8.46
C ASP A 592 -4.50 -7.39 -8.99
N ASN A 593 -4.03 -7.79 -10.16
CA ASN A 593 -4.40 -9.06 -10.76
C ASN A 593 -3.22 -9.72 -11.48
N GLU A 594 -3.45 -10.95 -11.91
CA GLU A 594 -2.53 -11.71 -12.77
C GLU A 594 -2.19 -10.92 -14.04
N PHE A 595 -1.07 -11.25 -14.66
CA PHE A 595 -0.48 -10.49 -15.77
C PHE A 595 0.12 -9.15 -15.36
N PHE A 596 0.66 -9.08 -14.16
CA PHE A 596 1.54 -8.03 -13.66
C PHE A 596 1.16 -6.59 -14.06
N VAL A 597 1.54 -5.61 -13.24
CA VAL A 597 1.28 -4.16 -13.38
C VAL A 597 -0.17 -3.71 -13.61
N ASN A 598 -1.15 -4.60 -13.52
CA ASN A 598 -2.53 -4.17 -13.50
C ASN A 598 -2.85 -3.60 -12.12
N SER A 599 -3.44 -2.41 -12.06
CA SER A 599 -3.78 -1.71 -10.83
C SER A 599 -5.12 -1.01 -10.98
N GLY A 600 -6.16 -1.85 -10.99
CA GLY A 600 -7.54 -1.41 -11.04
C GLY A 600 -8.10 -0.90 -9.71
N ARG A 601 -7.29 -0.91 -8.63
CA ARG A 601 -7.67 -0.51 -7.27
C ARG A 601 -6.63 0.42 -6.65
N SER A 602 -7.05 1.15 -5.61
CA SER A 602 -6.22 2.05 -4.81
C SER A 602 -6.03 1.48 -3.40
N MET A 603 -4.96 1.87 -2.73
CA MET A 603 -4.83 1.66 -1.29
C MET A 603 -5.71 2.67 -0.54
N SER A 604 -6.51 2.21 0.43
CA SER A 604 -7.14 3.08 1.42
C SER A 604 -6.08 3.80 2.27
N ALA A 605 -6.45 4.89 2.94
CA ALA A 605 -5.54 5.59 3.86
C ALA A 605 -5.05 4.68 5.00
N ASP A 606 -5.92 3.80 5.51
CA ASP A 606 -5.57 2.80 6.51
C ASP A 606 -4.55 1.80 5.97
N LEU A 607 -4.77 1.28 4.76
CA LEU A 607 -3.81 0.36 4.13
C LEU A 607 -2.45 1.04 3.90
N GLN A 608 -2.42 2.29 3.43
CA GLN A 608 -1.16 3.01 3.24
C GLN A 608 -0.38 3.17 4.54
N THR A 609 -1.07 3.46 5.64
CA THR A 609 -0.47 3.58 6.98
C THR A 609 0.08 2.23 7.43
N TRP A 610 -0.73 1.18 7.32
CA TRP A 610 -0.32 -0.17 7.69
C TRP A 610 0.89 -0.65 6.86
N MET A 611 0.88 -0.42 5.54
CA MET A 611 1.97 -0.77 4.64
C MET A 611 3.28 -0.07 5.03
N LYS A 612 3.22 1.20 5.40
CA LYS A 612 4.39 1.92 5.91
C LYS A 612 4.95 1.28 7.17
N ASN A 613 4.09 0.94 8.13
CA ASN A 613 4.49 0.25 9.35
C ASN A 613 5.05 -1.15 9.07
N TYR A 614 4.41 -1.89 8.16
CA TYR A 614 4.87 -3.21 7.71
C TYR A 614 6.29 -3.15 7.12
N TYR A 615 6.57 -2.18 6.24
CA TYR A 615 7.90 -2.03 5.65
C TYR A 615 8.93 -1.50 6.64
N ASN A 616 8.54 -0.70 7.65
CA ASN A 616 9.41 -0.38 8.79
C ASN A 616 9.83 -1.66 9.54
N ILE A 617 8.87 -2.55 9.86
CA ILE A 617 9.14 -3.83 10.53
C ILE A 617 9.96 -4.75 9.63
N SER A 618 9.57 -4.89 8.36
CA SER A 618 10.27 -5.73 7.38
C SER A 618 11.74 -5.33 7.22
N THR A 619 12.07 -4.05 7.40
CA THR A 619 13.44 -3.53 7.33
C THR A 619 14.15 -3.60 8.68
N ALA A 620 13.53 -3.06 9.73
CA ALA A 620 14.18 -2.99 11.04
C ALA A 620 14.48 -4.37 11.68
N TYR A 621 13.65 -5.36 11.34
CA TYR A 621 13.75 -6.73 11.88
C TYR A 621 14.11 -7.77 10.81
N GLU A 622 14.70 -7.36 9.67
CA GLU A 622 15.05 -8.23 8.56
C GLU A 622 15.95 -9.41 8.95
N ASN A 623 16.77 -9.23 9.97
CA ASN A 623 17.64 -10.29 10.53
C ASN A 623 16.86 -11.43 11.17
N LEU A 624 15.69 -11.14 11.76
CA LEU A 624 14.78 -12.15 12.30
C LEU A 624 13.89 -12.75 11.21
N LEU A 625 13.35 -11.91 10.33
CA LEU A 625 12.37 -12.31 9.32
C LEU A 625 13.01 -13.09 8.17
N TYR A 626 14.19 -12.66 7.70
CA TYR A 626 14.82 -13.15 6.46
C TYR A 626 16.28 -13.60 6.67
N GLY A 627 16.70 -13.69 7.92
CA GLY A 627 18.10 -13.97 8.31
C GLY A 627 18.59 -15.34 7.90
N ASP A 628 19.90 -15.55 8.11
CA ASP A 628 20.53 -16.84 7.83
C ASP A 628 20.00 -17.94 8.76
N ASN A 629 19.91 -19.16 8.20
CA ASN A 629 19.43 -20.35 8.88
C ASN A 629 18.00 -20.23 9.43
N LEU A 630 17.18 -19.41 8.76
CA LEU A 630 15.78 -19.25 9.11
C LEU A 630 15.06 -20.59 8.98
N THR A 631 14.48 -21.06 10.08
CA THR A 631 13.86 -22.38 10.19
C THR A 631 12.59 -22.29 11.03
N ARG A 632 11.52 -22.91 10.53
CA ARG A 632 10.27 -23.07 11.28
C ARG A 632 10.46 -24.07 12.40
N LYS A 633 9.90 -23.78 13.57
CA LYS A 633 9.84 -24.65 14.73
C LYS A 633 8.40 -24.96 15.10
N GLU A 634 8.09 -26.25 15.18
CA GLU A 634 6.81 -26.66 15.72
C GLU A 634 6.81 -26.38 17.23
N ARG A 635 5.86 -25.56 17.70
CA ARG A 635 5.70 -25.19 19.10
C ARG A 635 4.25 -25.25 19.51
N GLN A 636 4.02 -25.74 20.72
CA GLN A 636 2.72 -25.58 21.35
C GLN A 636 2.59 -24.14 21.83
N VAL A 637 1.52 -23.49 21.41
CA VAL A 637 1.16 -22.13 21.80
C VAL A 637 -0.33 -22.12 22.10
N ASP A 638 -0.68 -21.74 23.31
CA ASP A 638 -2.08 -21.58 23.72
C ASP A 638 -2.40 -20.08 23.77
N VAL A 639 -3.47 -19.66 23.11
CA VAL A 639 -3.91 -18.27 23.06
C VAL A 639 -5.29 -18.14 23.70
N THR A 640 -5.47 -17.14 24.56
CA THR A 640 -6.74 -16.85 25.18
C THR A 640 -7.08 -15.37 25.07
N THR A 641 -8.34 -15.03 24.99
CA THR A 641 -8.83 -13.65 25.13
C THR A 641 -9.83 -13.58 26.28
N ASN A 642 -9.65 -12.66 27.20
CA ASN A 642 -10.48 -12.56 28.42
C ASN A 642 -10.64 -13.91 29.15
N GLY A 643 -9.61 -14.75 29.13
CA GLY A 643 -9.61 -16.09 29.73
C GLY A 643 -10.35 -17.18 28.94
N VAL A 644 -10.82 -16.89 27.75
CA VAL A 644 -11.44 -17.86 26.83
C VAL A 644 -10.42 -18.32 25.79
N GLY A 645 -10.24 -19.65 25.65
CA GLY A 645 -9.33 -20.23 24.67
C GLY A 645 -9.72 -19.92 23.23
N LEU A 646 -8.77 -19.49 22.42
CA LEU A 646 -8.94 -19.32 20.98
C LEU A 646 -8.38 -20.54 20.24
N PRO A 647 -8.98 -20.97 19.14
CA PRO A 647 -8.37 -21.98 18.28
C PRO A 647 -7.02 -21.50 17.76
N THR A 648 -5.97 -22.33 17.87
CA THR A 648 -4.64 -22.05 17.36
C THR A 648 -4.20 -23.11 16.36
N SER A 649 -3.38 -22.70 15.37
CA SER A 649 -2.71 -23.61 14.45
C SER A 649 -1.25 -23.24 14.31
N THR A 650 -0.41 -24.19 13.90
CA THR A 650 0.99 -23.93 13.53
C THR A 650 1.20 -23.88 12.02
N ASP A 651 0.16 -24.15 11.24
CA ASP A 651 0.22 -24.32 9.78
C ASP A 651 -0.62 -23.34 8.96
N GLY A 652 -1.35 -22.42 9.61
CA GLY A 652 -2.21 -21.46 8.92
C GLY A 652 -3.59 -22.03 8.56
N SER A 653 -4.09 -22.99 9.34
CA SER A 653 -5.45 -23.52 9.19
C SER A 653 -6.50 -22.43 9.40
N ALA A 654 -7.61 -22.54 8.68
CA ALA A 654 -8.73 -21.61 8.71
C ALA A 654 -9.28 -21.35 10.11
N ASN A 655 -9.75 -20.12 10.35
CA ASN A 655 -10.44 -19.70 11.55
C ASN A 655 -9.64 -19.94 12.86
N THR A 656 -8.33 -19.79 12.81
CA THR A 656 -7.42 -19.93 13.94
C THR A 656 -6.54 -18.71 14.15
N ILE A 657 -5.89 -18.62 15.31
CA ILE A 657 -4.68 -17.81 15.44
C ILE A 657 -3.50 -18.67 14.95
N TRP A 658 -2.89 -18.25 13.85
CA TRP A 658 -1.71 -18.94 13.33
C TRP A 658 -0.48 -18.57 14.15
N ALA A 659 -0.04 -19.47 15.01
CA ALA A 659 1.13 -19.31 15.87
C ALA A 659 2.35 -19.94 15.19
N ASN A 660 3.05 -19.17 14.34
CA ASN A 660 4.20 -19.63 13.58
C ASN A 660 5.51 -19.22 14.28
N THR A 661 6.26 -20.16 14.81
CA THR A 661 7.57 -19.91 15.45
C THR A 661 8.70 -20.07 14.43
N MET A 662 9.50 -19.00 14.26
CA MET A 662 10.67 -19.00 13.38
C MET A 662 11.93 -18.72 14.17
N THR A 663 13.02 -19.39 13.81
CA THR A 663 14.35 -19.14 14.38
C THR A 663 15.35 -18.84 13.28
N SER A 664 16.23 -17.87 13.51
CA SER A 664 17.36 -17.52 12.64
C SER A 664 18.63 -17.37 13.48
N ASN A 665 19.73 -17.02 12.84
CA ASN A 665 20.94 -16.66 13.58
C ASN A 665 20.75 -15.43 14.49
N ALA A 666 19.78 -14.57 14.18
CA ALA A 666 19.49 -13.37 14.98
C ALA A 666 18.61 -13.64 16.21
N GLY A 667 17.92 -14.79 16.26
CA GLY A 667 17.06 -15.13 17.39
C GLY A 667 15.81 -15.89 17.02
N THR A 668 14.82 -15.85 17.92
CA THR A 668 13.52 -16.51 17.78
C THR A 668 12.41 -15.47 17.76
N ALA A 669 11.49 -15.61 16.82
CA ALA A 669 10.26 -14.84 16.74
C ALA A 669 9.04 -15.78 16.70
N LEU A 670 8.00 -15.44 17.45
CA LEU A 670 6.68 -16.04 17.34
C LEU A 670 5.77 -15.07 16.59
N HIS A 671 5.28 -15.50 15.45
CA HIS A 671 4.28 -14.74 14.67
C HIS A 671 2.89 -15.19 15.07
N LEU A 672 2.07 -14.26 15.49
CA LEU A 672 0.65 -14.47 15.76
C LEU A 672 -0.13 -13.81 14.63
N ILE A 673 -0.64 -14.59 13.69
CA ILE A 673 -1.45 -14.09 12.56
C ILE A 673 -2.90 -14.45 12.85
N ASN A 674 -3.77 -13.44 12.86
CA ASN A 674 -5.16 -13.61 13.19
C ASN A 674 -5.96 -13.99 11.94
N LEU A 675 -6.11 -15.30 11.68
CA LEU A 675 -6.93 -15.82 10.59
C LEU A 675 -8.41 -15.96 10.97
N ARG A 676 -8.85 -15.33 12.06
CA ARG A 676 -10.25 -15.32 12.44
C ARG A 676 -10.96 -14.13 11.84
N THR A 677 -11.88 -14.41 10.96
CA THR A 677 -12.62 -13.42 10.20
C THR A 677 -14.13 -13.59 10.37
N ASP A 678 -14.90 -12.66 9.84
CA ASP A 678 -16.37 -12.75 9.84
C ASP A 678 -16.92 -13.69 8.77
N ASP A 679 -16.06 -14.34 7.97
CA ASP A 679 -16.47 -15.32 6.99
C ASP A 679 -16.92 -16.63 7.65
N GLN A 680 -18.17 -17.00 7.42
CA GLN A 680 -18.76 -18.24 7.92
C GLN A 680 -18.58 -19.41 6.94
N ASP A 681 -18.07 -19.17 5.75
CA ASP A 681 -17.99 -20.16 4.67
C ASP A 681 -16.73 -21.03 4.70
N GLY A 682 -15.80 -20.77 5.64
CA GLY A 682 -14.63 -21.61 5.88
C GLY A 682 -13.48 -21.39 4.87
N ASN A 683 -13.44 -20.23 4.21
CA ASN A 683 -12.40 -19.90 3.22
C ASN A 683 -11.18 -19.18 3.82
N ASP A 684 -11.05 -19.13 5.14
CA ASP A 684 -9.97 -18.43 5.85
C ASP A 684 -8.59 -19.04 5.62
N GLU A 685 -8.52 -20.22 5.05
CA GLU A 685 -7.25 -20.86 4.67
C GLU A 685 -6.59 -20.25 3.43
N TYR A 686 -7.34 -19.52 2.59
CA TYR A 686 -6.84 -18.96 1.34
C TYR A 686 -6.28 -17.55 1.58
N TRP A 687 -5.01 -17.34 1.25
CA TRP A 687 -4.36 -16.04 1.39
C TRP A 687 -4.94 -14.97 0.43
N ARG A 688 -5.50 -15.37 -0.72
CA ARG A 688 -6.14 -14.46 -1.68
C ARG A 688 -7.56 -14.06 -1.32
N ASN A 689 -8.14 -14.58 -0.27
CA ASN A 689 -9.55 -14.36 0.01
C ASN A 689 -9.81 -12.95 0.56
N ALA A 690 -10.29 -12.08 -0.30
CA ALA A 690 -10.44 -10.64 -0.08
C ALA A 690 -11.77 -10.22 0.57
N ALA A 691 -12.69 -11.14 0.82
CA ALA A 691 -14.04 -10.77 1.29
C ALA A 691 -14.15 -10.61 2.80
N LYS A 692 -13.03 -10.68 3.52
CA LYS A 692 -13.05 -10.91 4.96
C LYS A 692 -12.64 -9.68 5.73
N ARG A 693 -13.32 -9.49 6.84
CA ARG A 693 -12.90 -8.57 7.88
C ARG A 693 -12.30 -9.37 9.04
N ILE A 694 -11.10 -9.02 9.44
CA ILE A 694 -10.44 -9.60 10.60
C ILE A 694 -11.24 -9.28 11.86
N LEU A 695 -11.44 -10.28 12.72
CA LEU A 695 -12.02 -10.11 14.04
C LEU A 695 -10.91 -9.88 15.07
N PRO A 696 -10.61 -8.64 15.48
CA PRO A 696 -9.54 -8.37 16.42
C PRO A 696 -9.91 -8.80 17.84
N PHE A 697 -8.93 -9.24 18.62
CA PHE A 697 -9.09 -9.66 20.01
C PHE A 697 -8.36 -8.70 20.96
N GLY A 698 -9.07 -8.21 21.97
CA GLY A 698 -8.46 -7.49 23.10
C GLY A 698 -8.00 -8.45 24.19
N ASP A 699 -7.13 -7.98 25.11
CA ASP A 699 -6.62 -8.74 26.25
C ASP A 699 -6.17 -10.16 25.88
N THR A 700 -5.30 -10.24 24.87
CA THR A 700 -4.83 -11.52 24.31
C THR A 700 -3.63 -12.03 25.11
N SER A 701 -3.85 -13.12 25.84
CA SER A 701 -2.81 -13.81 26.61
C SER A 701 -2.29 -15.01 25.85
N VAL A 702 -0.99 -15.18 25.83
CA VAL A 702 -0.26 -16.23 25.12
C VAL A 702 0.54 -17.06 26.11
N THR A 703 0.41 -18.38 26.05
CA THR A 703 1.26 -19.33 26.74
C THR A 703 2.11 -20.10 25.74
N TYR A 704 3.40 -19.86 25.76
CA TYR A 704 4.41 -20.48 24.89
C TYR A 704 5.15 -21.58 25.61
N HIS A 705 5.23 -22.79 25.06
CA HIS A 705 5.86 -23.95 25.66
C HIS A 705 7.28 -24.13 25.12
N LEU A 706 8.29 -23.98 26.00
CA LEU A 706 9.69 -24.23 25.68
C LEU A 706 9.98 -25.73 25.54
N GLU A 707 10.86 -26.08 24.62
CA GLU A 707 11.40 -27.45 24.58
C GLU A 707 12.36 -27.71 25.72
N GLN A 708 12.58 -28.98 26.01
CA GLN A 708 13.49 -29.39 27.07
C GLN A 708 14.92 -28.88 26.83
N GLY A 709 15.41 -28.07 27.73
CA GLY A 709 16.77 -27.48 27.63
C GLY A 709 16.85 -26.12 26.99
N GLU A 710 15.74 -25.60 26.44
CA GLU A 710 15.69 -24.21 25.98
C GLU A 710 15.73 -23.25 27.17
N GLN A 711 16.40 -22.12 26.97
CA GLN A 711 16.56 -21.11 28.01
C GLN A 711 15.36 -20.15 28.00
N VAL A 712 14.94 -19.75 29.20
CA VAL A 712 13.98 -18.66 29.37
C VAL A 712 14.61 -17.36 28.83
N PRO A 713 13.94 -16.58 27.99
CA PRO A 713 14.47 -15.32 27.46
C PRO A 713 14.72 -14.30 28.58
N GLY A 714 15.63 -13.38 28.35
CA GLY A 714 15.90 -12.28 29.28
C GLY A 714 14.78 -11.23 29.24
N SER A 715 14.19 -11.00 28.08
CA SER A 715 13.02 -10.16 27.90
C SER A 715 12.21 -10.62 26.68
N ILE A 716 10.96 -10.19 26.62
CA ILE A 716 10.04 -10.42 25.49
C ILE A 716 9.48 -9.08 25.07
N PHE A 717 9.39 -8.83 23.79
CA PHE A 717 8.69 -7.66 23.24
C PHE A 717 7.86 -8.03 22.01
N VAL A 718 6.84 -7.24 21.73
CA VAL A 718 6.00 -7.37 20.54
C VAL A 718 6.21 -6.18 19.62
N VAL A 719 6.14 -6.41 18.31
CA VAL A 719 6.03 -5.39 17.27
C VAL A 719 4.84 -5.75 16.37
N SER A 720 4.08 -4.75 15.96
CA SER A 720 2.88 -4.92 15.15
C SER A 720 2.75 -3.79 14.13
N PRO A 721 2.43 -4.08 12.86
CA PRO A 721 2.12 -3.02 11.89
C PRO A 721 0.77 -2.35 12.14
N ASP A 722 -0.09 -2.97 12.96
CA ASP A 722 -1.38 -2.41 13.38
C ASP A 722 -1.24 -1.31 14.45
N ALA A 723 -0.04 -1.12 15.02
CA ALA A 723 0.22 -0.16 16.09
C ALA A 723 1.63 0.45 16.01
N ASP A 724 1.74 1.70 16.44
CA ASP A 724 2.99 2.42 16.78
C ASP A 724 4.16 2.31 15.77
N GLY A 725 3.88 2.25 14.48
CA GLY A 725 4.92 2.32 13.43
C GLY A 725 5.96 1.19 13.46
N GLY A 726 5.70 0.09 14.16
CA GLY A 726 6.65 -1.01 14.36
C GLY A 726 7.56 -0.84 15.57
N ARG A 727 7.22 0.07 16.48
CA ARG A 727 7.95 0.22 17.76
C ARG A 727 7.79 -1.03 18.61
N PRO A 728 8.90 -1.50 19.25
CA PRO A 728 8.82 -2.62 20.16
C PRO A 728 8.12 -2.20 21.46
N THR A 729 7.19 -3.03 21.90
CA THR A 729 6.57 -2.91 23.23
C THR A 729 7.04 -4.07 24.09
N GLN A 730 7.73 -3.78 25.18
CA GLN A 730 8.18 -4.81 26.12
C GLN A 730 7.00 -5.44 26.84
N LEU A 731 6.99 -6.76 26.95
CA LEU A 731 5.97 -7.53 27.62
C LEU A 731 6.47 -8.09 28.95
N ASP A 732 5.68 -7.93 30.01
CA ASP A 732 5.89 -8.69 31.24
C ASP A 732 5.49 -10.15 31.02
N PHE A 733 6.25 -11.09 31.59
CA PHE A 733 5.94 -12.49 31.46
C PHE A 733 6.15 -13.24 32.78
N THR A 734 5.46 -14.35 32.92
CA THR A 734 5.60 -15.30 34.02
C THR A 734 6.03 -16.67 33.49
N THR A 735 6.69 -17.46 34.33
CA THR A 735 7.06 -18.83 33.98
C THR A 735 6.36 -19.84 34.89
N SER A 736 5.96 -20.97 34.31
CA SER A 736 5.43 -22.11 35.05
C SER A 736 5.93 -23.42 34.41
N THR A 737 5.43 -24.56 34.90
CA THR A 737 5.75 -25.88 34.34
C THR A 737 4.44 -26.56 33.95
N ASP A 738 4.37 -27.08 32.73
CA ASP A 738 3.19 -27.80 32.23
C ASP A 738 3.15 -29.26 32.78
N GLU A 739 2.09 -29.98 32.46
CA GLU A 739 1.89 -31.39 32.87
C GLU A 739 2.97 -32.32 32.31
N GLN A 740 3.65 -31.94 31.23
CA GLN A 740 4.76 -32.68 30.59
C GLN A 740 6.12 -32.33 31.20
N GLY A 741 6.16 -31.41 32.15
CA GLY A 741 7.39 -30.95 32.79
C GLY A 741 8.19 -29.95 31.97
N ARG A 742 7.62 -29.35 30.93
CA ARG A 742 8.22 -28.31 30.13
C ARG A 742 8.02 -26.94 30.80
N THR A 743 8.99 -26.06 30.65
CA THR A 743 8.81 -24.66 31.06
C THR A 743 7.84 -23.94 30.12
N THR A 744 6.88 -23.24 30.67
CA THR A 744 5.98 -22.37 29.92
C THR A 744 6.25 -20.92 30.25
N ILE A 745 6.02 -20.05 29.25
CA ILE A 745 6.13 -18.61 29.36
C ILE A 745 4.76 -18.02 29.01
N THR A 746 4.17 -17.27 29.94
CA THR A 746 2.87 -16.63 29.75
C THR A 746 3.03 -15.12 29.76
N PHE A 747 2.55 -14.45 28.71
CA PHE A 747 2.57 -13.00 28.53
C PHE A 747 1.29 -12.53 27.87
N ASN A 748 1.03 -11.20 27.86
CA ASN A 748 -0.13 -10.59 27.24
C ASN A 748 0.33 -9.63 26.16
N VAL A 749 -0.13 -9.82 24.91
CA VAL A 749 0.16 -8.93 23.78
C VAL A 749 -0.81 -7.76 23.68
N GLY A 750 -1.83 -7.72 24.52
CA GLY A 750 -2.87 -6.71 24.47
C GLY A 750 -3.89 -6.99 23.36
N ARG A 751 -3.93 -6.13 22.36
CA ARG A 751 -4.82 -6.31 21.21
C ARG A 751 -4.09 -7.04 20.08
N LEU A 752 -4.63 -8.16 19.66
CA LEU A 752 -4.22 -8.86 18.43
C LEU A 752 -5.18 -8.49 17.31
N SER A 753 -4.71 -7.69 16.35
CA SER A 753 -5.46 -7.30 15.14
C SER A 753 -5.11 -8.24 13.99
N SER A 754 -4.25 -7.84 13.03
CA SER A 754 -3.88 -8.70 11.92
C SER A 754 -2.66 -9.57 12.21
N TRP A 755 -1.57 -8.97 12.69
CA TRP A 755 -0.30 -9.65 12.89
C TRP A 755 0.54 -9.01 14.00
N ASP A 756 0.99 -9.84 14.92
CA ASP A 756 1.97 -9.51 15.94
C ASP A 756 3.21 -10.41 15.78
N MET A 757 4.39 -9.81 15.83
CA MET A 757 5.65 -10.54 15.94
C MET A 757 6.20 -10.38 17.35
N VAL A 758 6.21 -11.47 18.11
CA VAL A 758 6.76 -11.54 19.47
C VAL A 758 8.20 -12.02 19.40
N VAL A 759 9.13 -11.21 19.91
CA VAL A 759 10.56 -11.49 19.86
C VAL A 759 11.06 -11.93 21.24
N PHE A 760 11.73 -13.09 21.29
CA PHE A 760 12.36 -13.62 22.49
C PHE A 760 13.84 -13.19 22.52
N SER A 761 14.17 -12.21 23.36
CA SER A 761 15.51 -11.67 23.45
C SER A 761 16.30 -12.28 24.62
N PRO A 762 17.58 -12.63 24.42
CA PRO A 762 18.46 -13.02 25.53
C PRO A 762 18.83 -11.82 26.46
N SER A 763 18.67 -10.60 25.97
CA SER A 763 18.94 -9.37 26.72
C SER A 763 17.83 -9.05 27.72
N ALA A 764 18.14 -8.71 28.93
CA ALA A 764 17.13 -8.38 29.96
C ALA A 764 16.39 -7.05 29.71
N ASN A 765 16.88 -6.20 28.80
CA ASN A 765 16.31 -4.87 28.51
C ASN A 765 16.26 -4.62 26.99
N ALA A 766 15.73 -5.56 26.22
CA ALA A 766 15.63 -5.40 24.77
C ALA A 766 14.42 -4.62 24.41
N ALA A 767 13.93 -3.72 24.78
CA ALA A 767 13.02 -2.70 24.31
C ALA A 767 13.23 -1.48 25.19
N GLY A 768 13.84 -0.46 24.65
CA GLY A 768 14.00 0.81 25.36
C GLY A 768 12.63 1.21 25.91
N ALA A 769 12.50 1.08 27.20
CA ALA A 769 11.44 1.42 28.13
C ALA A 769 10.21 2.16 27.60
N HIS A 770 9.42 1.55 26.72
CA HIS A 770 7.98 1.73 26.76
C HIS A 770 7.41 0.42 27.31
N ALA A 771 7.25 0.38 28.64
CA ALA A 771 6.39 -0.62 29.24
C ALA A 771 5.07 -0.59 28.47
N ALA A 772 4.66 -1.73 27.92
CA ALA A 772 3.28 -1.89 27.54
C ALA A 772 2.47 -1.34 28.70
N THR A 773 1.55 -0.46 28.40
CA THR A 773 0.45 -0.19 29.34
C THR A 773 -0.31 -1.50 29.38
N THR A 774 0.23 -2.45 30.13
CA THR A 774 -0.42 -3.71 30.46
C THR A 774 -1.69 -3.34 31.16
N THR A 775 -2.79 -3.77 30.60
CA THR A 775 -4.17 -3.47 30.95
C THR A 775 -4.50 -2.00 30.73
N SER A 776 -5.38 -1.69 29.77
CA SER A 776 -6.02 -0.40 29.73
C SER A 776 -6.66 -0.22 31.09
N GLU A 777 -6.05 0.62 31.96
CA GLU A 777 -6.70 0.99 33.22
C GLU A 777 -8.06 1.53 32.83
N ALA A 778 -9.11 0.99 33.43
CA ALA A 778 -10.46 1.46 33.19
C ALA A 778 -10.49 2.98 33.43
N VAL A 779 -10.75 3.77 32.39
CA VAL A 779 -10.94 5.21 32.56
C VAL A 779 -12.41 5.49 32.79
N THR A 780 -12.71 6.20 33.87
CA THR A 780 -14.08 6.45 34.28
C THR A 780 -14.32 7.95 34.37
N GLY A 781 -15.37 8.42 33.71
CA GLY A 781 -15.78 9.84 33.73
C GLY A 781 -16.75 10.14 32.61
N GLN A 782 -16.87 11.41 32.22
CA GLN A 782 -17.76 11.82 31.15
C GLN A 782 -17.11 11.62 29.77
N VAL A 783 -17.85 11.04 28.85
CA VAL A 783 -17.50 10.96 27.42
C VAL A 783 -18.23 12.11 26.72
N ARG A 784 -17.47 13.06 26.17
CA ARG A 784 -17.99 14.31 25.62
C ARG A 784 -17.64 14.42 24.13
N ASN A 785 -18.64 14.78 23.30
CA ASN A 785 -18.39 15.11 21.90
C ASN A 785 -17.94 16.57 21.71
N ASN A 786 -17.47 16.89 20.50
CA ASN A 786 -17.00 18.24 20.17
C ASN A 786 -18.14 19.28 20.03
N LEU A 787 -19.41 18.88 20.14
CA LEU A 787 -20.55 19.78 20.32
C LEU A 787 -20.72 20.20 21.79
N GLY A 788 -19.92 19.66 22.71
CA GLY A 788 -19.98 19.94 24.14
C GLY A 788 -21.01 19.11 24.89
N GLN A 789 -21.64 18.12 24.26
CA GLN A 789 -22.64 17.23 24.87
C GLN A 789 -21.99 15.97 25.41
N CYS A 790 -22.57 15.41 26.48
CA CYS A 790 -22.12 14.16 27.09
C CYS A 790 -22.98 12.98 26.65
N LEU A 791 -22.34 11.83 26.46
CA LEU A 791 -23.02 10.57 26.30
C LEU A 791 -23.72 10.19 27.59
N THR A 792 -24.98 9.79 27.49
CA THR A 792 -25.81 9.49 28.66
C THR A 792 -26.72 8.31 28.42
N SER A 793 -26.92 7.49 29.44
CA SER A 793 -28.03 6.52 29.44
C SER A 793 -29.33 7.22 29.89
N LYS A 794 -30.45 6.85 29.29
CA LYS A 794 -31.76 7.31 29.73
C LYS A 794 -32.05 6.90 31.19
N ASP A 795 -31.55 5.75 31.59
CA ASP A 795 -31.61 5.24 32.99
C ASP A 795 -30.32 4.41 33.24
N PRO A 796 -29.41 4.82 34.16
CA PRO A 796 -28.17 4.12 34.45
C PRO A 796 -28.37 2.72 35.11
N LYS A 797 -29.59 2.46 35.62
CA LYS A 797 -30.00 1.16 36.16
C LYS A 797 -31.02 0.46 35.25
N GLY A 798 -31.20 0.99 34.02
CA GLY A 798 -32.22 0.54 33.10
C GLY A 798 -32.03 -0.93 32.68
N GLU A 799 -33.09 -1.50 32.14
CA GLU A 799 -33.08 -2.83 31.53
C GLU A 799 -32.39 -2.81 30.15
N ASP A 800 -32.11 -3.98 29.61
CA ASP A 800 -31.61 -4.12 28.24
C ASP A 800 -32.56 -3.41 27.25
N GLY A 801 -32.00 -2.66 26.31
CA GLY A 801 -32.72 -1.82 25.36
C GLY A 801 -32.88 -0.36 25.78
N THR A 802 -32.37 0.06 26.97
CA THR A 802 -32.43 1.47 27.41
C THR A 802 -31.65 2.34 26.41
N PRO A 803 -32.26 3.44 25.86
CA PRO A 803 -31.58 4.28 24.87
C PRO A 803 -30.32 4.97 25.38
N VAL A 804 -29.30 5.03 24.53
CA VAL A 804 -28.11 5.89 24.71
C VAL A 804 -28.36 7.20 24.00
N LEU A 805 -28.21 8.32 24.72
CA LEU A 805 -28.62 9.63 24.30
C LEU A 805 -27.48 10.64 24.44
N ASN A 806 -27.63 11.86 23.86
CA ASN A 806 -26.85 13.02 24.24
C ASN A 806 -27.56 13.84 25.33
N ALA A 807 -26.79 14.52 26.14
CA ALA A 807 -27.33 15.49 27.13
C ALA A 807 -26.28 16.56 27.46
N ASN A 808 -26.75 17.67 28.07
CA ASN A 808 -25.83 18.61 28.70
C ASN A 808 -25.02 17.91 29.78
N CYS A 809 -23.72 18.18 29.84
CA CYS A 809 -22.84 17.55 30.81
C CYS A 809 -23.19 18.03 32.23
N ALA A 810 -23.60 17.08 33.07
CA ALA A 810 -23.93 17.32 34.48
C ALA A 810 -22.83 16.74 35.39
N GLY A 811 -22.28 17.54 36.28
CA GLY A 811 -21.31 17.02 37.27
C GLY A 811 -21.93 15.94 38.14
N ASN A 812 -21.25 14.83 38.38
CA ASN A 812 -21.65 13.73 39.25
C ASN A 812 -22.99 13.04 38.88
N SER A 813 -23.25 12.81 37.62
CA SER A 813 -24.40 12.04 37.13
C SER A 813 -24.01 10.59 36.86
N ASP A 814 -24.61 9.64 37.54
CA ASP A 814 -24.42 8.18 37.28
C ASP A 814 -24.79 7.83 35.84
N ALA A 815 -25.76 8.53 35.25
CA ALA A 815 -26.19 8.33 33.86
C ALA A 815 -25.16 8.78 32.80
N GLN A 816 -24.19 9.61 33.19
CA GLN A 816 -23.13 10.13 32.34
C GLN A 816 -21.73 9.68 32.79
N THR A 817 -21.68 8.85 33.83
CA THR A 817 -20.43 8.25 34.26
C THR A 817 -20.17 7.01 33.41
N VAL A 818 -19.30 7.15 32.42
CA VAL A 818 -18.92 6.13 31.49
C VAL A 818 -17.59 5.54 31.93
N THR A 819 -17.52 4.22 32.03
CA THR A 819 -16.26 3.49 32.16
C THR A 819 -15.88 2.92 30.80
N TYR A 820 -14.74 3.36 30.24
CA TYR A 820 -14.18 2.79 29.04
C TYR A 820 -13.05 1.83 29.42
N LYS A 821 -13.19 0.58 29.01
CA LYS A 821 -12.19 -0.47 29.22
C LYS A 821 -12.30 -1.53 28.11
N ASP A 822 -11.17 -1.91 27.53
CA ASP A 822 -11.05 -2.99 26.55
C ASP A 822 -12.07 -2.85 25.36
N GLY A 823 -12.28 -1.61 24.89
CA GLY A 823 -13.24 -1.28 23.84
C GLY A 823 -14.69 -1.15 24.32
N HIS A 824 -15.03 -1.49 25.56
CA HIS A 824 -16.40 -1.35 26.07
C HIS A 824 -16.63 0.01 26.72
N LEU A 825 -17.72 0.68 26.31
CA LEU A 825 -18.28 1.84 26.98
C LEU A 825 -19.38 1.37 27.93
N ARG A 826 -19.17 1.48 29.24
CA ARG A 826 -20.13 1.03 30.26
C ARG A 826 -20.75 2.24 30.99
N ILE A 827 -22.06 2.21 31.18
CA ILE A 827 -22.76 3.09 32.08
C ILE A 827 -23.52 2.21 33.11
N GLY A 828 -23.15 2.33 34.38
CA GLY A 828 -23.62 1.36 35.37
C GLY A 828 -23.13 -0.08 35.05
N ASP A 829 -24.06 -1.04 35.02
CA ASP A 829 -23.77 -2.44 34.78
C ASP A 829 -24.00 -2.87 33.31
N ARG A 830 -24.24 -1.91 32.42
CA ARG A 830 -24.58 -2.17 31.01
C ARG A 830 -23.53 -1.58 30.07
N CYS A 831 -23.39 -2.21 28.89
CA CYS A 831 -22.55 -1.74 27.80
C CYS A 831 -23.36 -0.98 26.74
N VAL A 832 -22.74 0.03 26.12
CA VAL A 832 -23.27 0.67 24.92
C VAL A 832 -23.19 -0.34 23.78
N ASP A 833 -24.32 -0.68 23.21
CA ASP A 833 -24.50 -1.70 22.19
C ASP A 833 -25.24 -1.12 20.98
N VAL A 834 -24.98 -1.67 19.80
CA VAL A 834 -25.78 -1.39 18.60
C VAL A 834 -26.94 -2.35 18.53
N VAL A 835 -28.18 -1.83 18.43
CA VAL A 835 -29.40 -2.64 18.43
C VAL A 835 -29.32 -3.80 17.46
N GLY A 836 -29.53 -5.02 17.98
CA GLY A 836 -29.54 -6.25 17.20
C GLY A 836 -28.20 -6.61 16.53
N GLY A 837 -27.12 -5.87 16.82
CA GLY A 837 -25.83 -6.04 16.14
C GLY A 837 -25.89 -5.66 14.66
N PHE A 838 -26.89 -4.91 14.24
CA PHE A 838 -27.03 -4.45 12.85
C PHE A 838 -25.92 -3.49 12.47
N THR A 839 -25.47 -3.58 11.21
CA THR A 839 -24.32 -2.83 10.67
C THR A 839 -24.73 -1.68 9.76
N GLU A 840 -26.01 -1.48 9.53
CA GLU A 840 -26.56 -0.45 8.66
C GLU A 840 -26.46 0.94 9.33
N GLU A 841 -26.12 1.95 8.53
CA GLU A 841 -26.10 3.34 8.96
C GLU A 841 -27.46 3.79 9.51
N GLY A 842 -27.44 4.59 10.57
CA GLY A 842 -28.65 5.04 11.28
C GLY A 842 -29.16 4.05 12.33
N THR A 843 -28.56 2.87 12.48
CA THR A 843 -28.91 1.95 13.56
C THR A 843 -28.62 2.60 14.91
N VAL A 844 -29.59 2.54 15.81
CA VAL A 844 -29.51 3.23 17.12
C VAL A 844 -28.65 2.47 18.13
N ALA A 845 -27.98 3.23 19.00
CA ALA A 845 -27.26 2.68 20.15
C ALA A 845 -28.16 2.59 21.37
N HIS A 846 -28.01 1.53 22.15
CA HIS A 846 -28.73 1.30 23.40
C HIS A 846 -27.82 0.68 24.47
N MET A 847 -28.30 0.58 25.70
CA MET A 847 -27.62 -0.14 26.75
C MET A 847 -28.06 -1.60 26.73
N TRP A 848 -27.10 -2.52 26.87
CA TRP A 848 -27.36 -3.95 26.89
C TRP A 848 -26.47 -4.68 27.90
N THR A 849 -26.87 -5.88 28.33
CA THR A 849 -26.01 -6.72 29.15
C THR A 849 -24.65 -6.89 28.48
N CYS A 850 -23.56 -6.64 29.24
CA CYS A 850 -22.20 -6.71 28.69
C CYS A 850 -21.78 -8.15 28.36
N TYR A 851 -21.36 -8.35 27.13
CA TYR A 851 -20.75 -9.62 26.67
C TYR A 851 -19.31 -9.35 26.22
N PRO A 852 -18.30 -10.02 26.79
CA PRO A 852 -16.89 -9.67 26.57
C PRO A 852 -16.39 -9.77 25.11
N THR A 853 -17.11 -10.54 24.29
CA THR A 853 -16.73 -10.82 22.90
C THR A 853 -17.74 -10.31 21.87
N LEU A 854 -18.76 -9.57 22.30
CA LEU A 854 -19.81 -9.08 21.40
C LEU A 854 -19.36 -7.77 20.74
N GLU A 855 -19.04 -7.82 19.47
CA GLU A 855 -18.45 -6.72 18.72
C GLU A 855 -19.39 -5.50 18.57
N SER A 856 -20.70 -5.70 18.53
CA SER A 856 -21.65 -4.58 18.55
C SER A 856 -21.54 -3.72 19.83
N GLN A 857 -20.87 -4.24 20.89
CA GLN A 857 -20.60 -3.55 22.16
C GLN A 857 -19.18 -2.98 22.24
N MET A 858 -18.35 -3.21 21.20
CA MET A 858 -16.95 -2.79 21.19
C MET A 858 -16.77 -1.54 20.34
N TRP A 859 -16.07 -0.57 20.89
CA TRP A 859 -15.85 0.75 20.31
C TRP A 859 -14.37 1.11 20.39
N ASP A 860 -13.72 1.20 19.24
CA ASP A 860 -12.32 1.62 19.17
C ASP A 860 -12.22 3.14 18.97
N ARG A 861 -11.29 3.76 19.65
CA ARG A 861 -11.00 5.16 19.44
C ARG A 861 -9.91 5.30 18.36
N ASN A 862 -10.26 5.95 17.24
CA ASN A 862 -9.28 6.25 16.18
C ASN A 862 -8.52 7.56 16.48
N ASP A 863 -7.52 7.88 15.66
CA ASP A 863 -6.66 9.07 15.83
C ASP A 863 -7.43 10.39 15.69
N SER A 864 -8.54 10.42 14.97
CA SER A 864 -9.46 11.56 14.88
C SER A 864 -10.32 11.75 16.13
N GLY A 865 -10.20 10.85 17.11
CA GLY A 865 -10.98 10.87 18.34
C GLY A 865 -12.41 10.36 18.19
N GLN A 866 -12.69 9.60 17.14
CA GLN A 866 -13.99 8.98 16.92
C GLN A 866 -14.05 7.61 17.61
N LEU A 867 -15.24 7.20 18.03
CA LEU A 867 -15.51 5.87 18.57
C LEU A 867 -16.13 5.03 17.47
N VAL A 868 -15.33 4.12 16.92
CA VAL A 868 -15.69 3.24 15.82
C VAL A 868 -16.23 1.93 16.38
N ASN A 869 -17.44 1.55 15.99
CA ASN A 869 -18.03 0.27 16.38
C ASN A 869 -17.36 -0.87 15.62
N ARG A 870 -16.90 -1.91 16.32
CA ARG A 870 -16.16 -3.02 15.69
C ARG A 870 -17.02 -3.85 14.75
N ALA A 871 -18.29 -4.07 15.08
CA ALA A 871 -19.20 -4.85 14.26
C ALA A 871 -19.48 -4.21 12.90
N SER A 872 -19.62 -2.87 12.85
CA SER A 872 -20.04 -2.16 11.65
C SER A 872 -18.95 -1.37 10.96
N GLY A 873 -17.85 -1.03 11.68
CA GLY A 873 -16.87 -0.05 11.19
C GLY A 873 -17.38 1.40 11.18
N LEU A 874 -18.61 1.64 11.64
CA LEU A 874 -19.24 2.96 11.66
C LEU A 874 -19.00 3.68 12.99
N CYS A 875 -19.06 5.01 12.97
CA CYS A 875 -18.80 5.87 14.13
C CYS A 875 -20.04 6.16 14.97
N LEU A 876 -19.87 6.16 16.29
CA LEU A 876 -20.90 6.61 17.24
C LEU A 876 -21.19 8.10 16.99
N THR A 877 -22.42 8.41 16.61
CA THR A 877 -22.85 9.70 16.07
C THR A 877 -24.07 10.25 16.79
N ILE A 878 -24.13 11.56 17.01
CA ILE A 878 -25.40 12.25 17.33
C ILE A 878 -25.96 12.78 16.00
N PRO A 879 -27.04 12.18 15.47
CA PRO A 879 -27.56 12.52 14.15
C PRO A 879 -27.96 13.99 14.06
N GLY A 880 -27.73 14.58 12.87
CA GLY A 880 -28.05 16.00 12.62
C GLY A 880 -27.18 17.01 13.38
N GLU A 881 -26.05 16.57 13.96
CA GLU A 881 -25.11 17.42 14.73
C GLU A 881 -25.79 18.31 15.75
N THR A 882 -26.89 17.83 16.34
CA THR A 882 -27.74 18.61 17.23
C THR A 882 -27.24 18.59 18.67
N THR A 883 -27.42 19.73 19.37
CA THR A 883 -27.27 19.85 20.84
C THR A 883 -28.57 19.61 21.58
N GLN A 884 -29.64 19.20 20.89
CA GLN A 884 -30.92 18.92 21.53
C GLN A 884 -30.79 17.73 22.46
N GLU A 885 -31.03 17.91 23.75
CA GLU A 885 -30.98 16.82 24.75
C GLU A 885 -31.96 15.71 24.42
N GLY A 886 -31.57 14.48 24.68
CA GLY A 886 -32.40 13.32 24.48
C GLY A 886 -32.37 12.78 23.03
N THR A 887 -31.50 13.31 22.15
CA THR A 887 -31.30 12.75 20.84
C THR A 887 -30.55 11.42 20.99
N GLN A 888 -31.11 10.34 20.43
CA GLN A 888 -30.52 9.01 20.53
C GLN A 888 -29.29 8.90 19.60
N ALA A 889 -28.23 8.36 20.14
CA ALA A 889 -27.02 8.06 19.38
C ALA A 889 -27.27 6.93 18.37
N VAL A 890 -26.64 7.04 17.20
CA VAL A 890 -26.68 6.07 16.11
C VAL A 890 -25.25 5.73 15.66
N ILE A 891 -25.10 4.73 14.79
CA ILE A 891 -23.89 4.53 14.03
C ILE A 891 -24.05 5.17 12.64
N SER A 892 -23.00 5.88 12.16
CA SER A 892 -22.98 6.50 10.82
C SER A 892 -21.57 6.45 10.24
N GLN A 893 -21.46 6.64 8.93
CA GLN A 893 -20.16 6.76 8.26
C GLN A 893 -19.24 7.70 9.03
N CYS A 894 -17.98 7.29 9.22
CA CYS A 894 -17.02 8.09 9.96
C CYS A 894 -16.59 9.32 9.14
N SER A 895 -16.76 10.51 9.70
CA SER A 895 -16.30 11.77 9.13
C SER A 895 -15.42 12.50 10.13
N SER A 896 -14.15 12.70 9.81
CA SER A 896 -13.22 13.44 10.69
C SER A 896 -13.60 14.91 10.88
N SER A 897 -14.44 15.47 10.02
CA SER A 897 -14.98 16.82 10.14
C SER A 897 -16.19 16.90 11.06
N SER A 898 -16.92 15.80 11.33
CA SER A 898 -18.13 15.81 12.15
C SER A 898 -17.82 16.00 13.64
N PRO A 899 -18.24 17.12 14.28
CA PRO A 899 -18.06 17.33 15.71
C PRO A 899 -18.90 16.38 16.56
N SER A 900 -20.00 15.81 16.02
CA SER A 900 -20.88 14.88 16.73
C SER A 900 -20.29 13.47 16.85
N GLN A 901 -19.25 13.15 16.08
CA GLN A 901 -18.57 11.86 16.08
C GLN A 901 -17.26 11.85 16.87
N ARG A 902 -16.69 13.03 17.17
CA ARG A 902 -15.43 13.13 17.91
C ARG A 902 -15.69 13.20 19.41
N TRP A 903 -15.25 12.15 20.11
CA TRP A 903 -15.50 11.94 21.52
C TRP A 903 -14.21 12.00 22.34
N SER A 904 -14.19 12.82 23.37
CA SER A 904 -13.13 12.82 24.38
C SER A 904 -13.45 11.79 25.46
N LEU A 905 -12.57 10.83 25.64
CA LEU A 905 -12.63 9.88 26.75
C LEU A 905 -12.05 10.51 28.02
N PRO A 906 -12.47 10.07 29.22
CA PRO A 906 -11.90 10.53 30.48
C PRO A 906 -10.40 10.23 30.52
N SER A 907 -9.61 11.13 31.09
CA SER A 907 -8.20 10.86 31.37
C SER A 907 -8.06 10.04 32.67
N PRO A 908 -7.04 9.16 32.79
CA PRO A 908 -6.74 8.49 34.05
C PRO A 908 -6.57 9.51 35.18
N ALA A 909 -7.15 9.24 36.33
CA ALA A 909 -7.04 10.11 37.49
C ALA A 909 -5.57 10.19 37.95
N GLY A 910 -4.90 11.31 37.68
CA GLY A 910 -3.60 11.62 38.29
C GLY A 910 -2.39 11.69 37.36
N LYS A 911 -2.52 12.05 36.10
CA LYS A 911 -1.38 12.51 35.27
C LYS A 911 -1.63 13.90 34.70
#